data_80e379282475520b78399b5351752169
#
_entry.id   80e379282475520b78399b5351752169
#
_cell.length_a   1.000
_cell.length_b   1.000
_cell.length_c   1.000
_cell.angle_alpha   90.00
_cell.angle_beta   90.00
_cell.angle_gamma   90.00
#
_symmetry.space_group_name_H-M   'P 1'
#
loop_
_entity.id
_entity.type
_entity.pdbx_description
1 polymer ?
#
loop_
_entity_poly.entity_id
_entity_poly.type
_entity_poly.pdbx_seq_one_letter_code
_entity_poly.pdbx_strand_id
1 'polypeptide(L)'
;MKAFGKILGLVLLGLLLIIVAAGFALTHLFDPNDYKDEIRQIARDKAHIELTLNGDIGWSLFPWLGLELHEASVATLAKPTEPFADLQMLGLSVRVLPLLRREVQMSDVRVEGLNLRLNRDKNGHGNWEDIGKVPVAAGTTPPATPGEPASDTPVAVEKPAQPIRLDIDSLTVNNARVEYNDELTGKQFSAESIQLSTGPVHDSTNIPVKATAFLGTNQPVLRVRTELTGELRFERALQRYKFEDLKLSGELAGDPLQGKTMTFAAQGQLLLDKAANVAEWTGIKISANQLRALGELKANDLDKTPQITGGISIAQFDLAKFVDSIGQKLPAMAEGSLSKVELVSRVSATPTSAAFDNINLKIDDSSFSGRIAVEDFAKQSLRAILKADTFNVDRYLPPKSEKATSATQVRQAEVASTEADAMAGAGSTPLPDKPSKSAWSTDRLLPVERLAKLDVDADLTFGQLTLDKLPIQNAALKATGQGGLLTLNNLSGELYNGGFEAKGTLDVRPSAPVLNLQTKINRVPAEKILESQGKNPPVKGLVTLNSNVTGSGNSQQALIETLNGNASFVINNGVLLNANLEQQLCKGIATLNRKTLSGEPRGKDTPFQELKGNLTFRNGIASNPDLKVRIPGMTVNGDGDIDLRVLGMDYRVGIIVEGDTSAMPDPACQVGEKFVGIEWPLRCRGPLELGAKACRVDNDRLGQVATKLAGDKLSEKINEKLGDKVSPELKNALKGLFKR
;
A
#
# COMPACT_ATOMS: atom_id res chain seq x y z
N MET A 1 51.26 69.95 -16.61
CA MET A 1 50.68 68.56 -16.54
C MET A 1 51.72 67.46 -16.87
N LYS A 2 52.69 67.60 -17.80
CA LYS A 2 53.70 66.54 -18.11
C LYS A 2 54.71 66.27 -16.98
N ALA A 3 55.03 67.26 -16.13
CA ALA A 3 55.95 67.08 -14.99
C ALA A 3 55.30 66.36 -13.80
N PHE A 4 54.04 66.65 -13.50
CA PHE A 4 53.32 66.05 -12.42
C PHE A 4 53.06 64.51 -12.63
N GLY A 5 52.80 64.09 -13.88
CA GLY A 5 52.70 62.69 -14.25
C GLY A 5 54.04 61.92 -14.13
N LYS A 6 55.19 62.56 -14.39
CA LYS A 6 56.52 61.93 -14.20
C LYS A 6 56.86 61.78 -12.70
N ILE A 7 56.51 62.76 -11.84
CA ILE A 7 56.74 62.69 -10.40
C ILE A 7 55.81 61.66 -9.76
N LEU A 8 54.54 61.64 -10.15
CA LEU A 8 53.57 60.58 -9.66
C LEU A 8 54.02 59.19 -10.10
N GLY A 9 54.53 59.04 -11.37
CA GLY A 9 55.06 57.75 -11.85
C GLY A 9 56.30 57.27 -11.09
N LEU A 10 57.24 58.23 -10.75
CA LEU A 10 58.39 57.91 -9.92
C LEU A 10 58.07 57.59 -8.48
N VAL A 11 57.07 58.25 -7.88
CA VAL A 11 56.59 57.96 -6.53
C VAL A 11 55.90 56.58 -6.50
N LEU A 12 55.08 56.26 -7.50
CA LEU A 12 54.45 54.93 -7.63
C LEU A 12 55.45 53.81 -7.86
N LEU A 13 56.47 54.07 -8.69
CA LEU A 13 57.59 53.13 -8.93
C LEU A 13 58.44 52.93 -7.66
N GLY A 14 58.71 54.01 -6.92
CA GLY A 14 59.39 53.94 -5.61
C GLY A 14 58.62 53.18 -4.58
N LEU A 15 57.30 53.40 -4.50
CA LEU A 15 56.42 52.66 -3.61
C LEU A 15 56.33 51.16 -3.96
N LEU A 16 56.27 50.86 -5.27
CA LEU A 16 56.28 49.47 -5.76
C LEU A 16 57.63 48.80 -5.43
N LEU A 17 58.74 49.46 -5.59
CA LEU A 17 60.08 48.93 -5.22
C LEU A 17 60.21 48.72 -3.71
N ILE A 18 59.66 49.60 -2.89
CA ILE A 18 59.65 49.43 -1.44
C ILE A 18 58.80 48.25 -1.05
N ILE A 19 57.63 48.06 -1.68
CA ILE A 19 56.73 46.87 -1.42
C ILE A 19 57.43 45.59 -1.86
N VAL A 20 58.08 45.57 -3.02
CA VAL A 20 58.84 44.40 -3.50
C VAL A 20 60.02 44.10 -2.59
N ALA A 21 60.78 45.13 -2.16
CA ALA A 21 61.92 44.98 -1.25
C ALA A 21 61.43 44.51 0.16
N ALA A 22 60.38 45.09 0.65
CA ALA A 22 59.74 44.62 1.94
C ALA A 22 59.22 43.17 1.87
N GLY A 23 58.64 42.81 0.75
CA GLY A 23 58.19 41.40 0.52
C GLY A 23 59.39 40.46 0.44
N PHE A 24 60.43 40.84 -0.29
CA PHE A 24 61.66 40.07 -0.36
C PHE A 24 62.45 40.01 0.97
N ALA A 25 62.43 41.04 1.75
CA ALA A 25 63.04 41.07 3.07
C ALA A 25 62.20 40.14 4.04
N LEU A 26 60.91 40.21 3.96
CA LEU A 26 60.03 39.36 4.80
C LEU A 26 60.28 37.88 4.51
N THR A 27 60.36 37.46 3.27
CA THR A 27 60.59 36.05 2.87
C THR A 27 61.97 35.51 3.12
N HIS A 28 63.00 36.40 3.18
CA HIS A 28 64.37 35.99 3.43
C HIS A 28 64.85 36.15 4.87
N LEU A 29 64.15 36.99 5.66
CA LEU A 29 64.52 37.26 7.06
C LEU A 29 63.63 36.50 8.04
N PHE A 30 62.51 35.95 7.57
CA PHE A 30 61.50 35.28 8.40
C PHE A 30 61.08 33.98 7.72
N ASP A 31 61.63 32.85 8.17
CA ASP A 31 61.23 31.55 7.71
C ASP A 31 60.06 31.03 8.60
N PRO A 32 58.85 30.85 8.05
CA PRO A 32 57.74 30.36 8.82
C PRO A 32 57.94 28.91 9.29
N ASN A 33 58.86 28.15 8.72
CA ASN A 33 59.18 26.79 9.13
C ASN A 33 59.86 26.76 10.52
N ASP A 34 60.53 27.84 10.92
CA ASP A 34 61.17 27.94 12.25
C ASP A 34 60.11 27.93 13.38
N TYR A 35 58.85 28.23 13.08
CA TYR A 35 57.74 28.29 14.04
C TYR A 35 56.84 27.05 14.03
N LYS A 36 57.20 25.98 13.32
CA LYS A 36 56.40 24.74 13.28
C LYS A 36 56.12 24.15 14.67
N ASP A 37 57.12 24.17 15.53
CA ASP A 37 56.98 23.58 16.88
C ASP A 37 56.07 24.44 17.78
N GLU A 38 56.18 25.77 17.67
CA GLU A 38 55.28 26.70 18.38
C GLU A 38 53.83 26.54 17.91
N ILE A 39 53.62 26.38 16.59
CA ILE A 39 52.29 26.17 16.00
C ILE A 39 51.70 24.84 16.52
N ARG A 40 52.50 23.78 16.56
CA ARG A 40 52.10 22.47 17.13
C ARG A 40 51.77 22.60 18.61
N GLN A 41 52.58 23.33 19.37
CA GLN A 41 52.35 23.52 20.79
C GLN A 41 51.06 24.33 21.07
N ILE A 42 50.83 25.41 20.30
CA ILE A 42 49.57 26.19 20.37
C ILE A 42 48.36 25.30 20.03
N ALA A 43 48.43 24.48 19.00
CA ALA A 43 47.37 23.55 18.63
C ALA A 43 47.09 22.55 19.78
N ARG A 44 48.11 22.02 20.43
CA ARG A 44 48.00 21.11 21.57
C ARG A 44 47.44 21.83 22.80
N ASP A 45 47.94 23.03 23.14
CA ASP A 45 47.57 23.71 24.38
C ASP A 45 46.22 24.42 24.30
N LYS A 46 45.87 24.96 23.12
CA LYS A 46 44.64 25.76 22.91
C LYS A 46 43.49 25.00 22.27
N ALA A 47 43.77 24.12 21.34
CA ALA A 47 42.76 23.37 20.62
C ALA A 47 42.66 21.91 21.08
N HIS A 48 43.59 21.46 21.93
CA HIS A 48 43.67 20.07 22.42
C HIS A 48 43.68 19.04 21.29
N ILE A 49 44.46 19.35 20.23
CA ILE A 49 44.64 18.45 19.07
C ILE A 49 46.15 18.23 18.86
N GLU A 50 46.49 17.06 18.30
CA GLU A 50 47.82 16.75 17.81
C GLU A 50 47.92 17.19 16.33
N LEU A 51 48.68 18.24 16.08
CA LEU A 51 48.93 18.77 14.73
C LEU A 51 50.27 18.26 14.24
N THR A 52 50.31 17.56 13.10
CA THR A 52 51.54 17.16 12.44
C THR A 52 51.69 17.97 11.16
N LEU A 53 52.86 18.64 10.98
CA LEU A 53 53.20 19.46 9.81
C LEU A 53 54.37 18.76 9.08
N ASN A 54 54.03 17.92 8.10
CA ASN A 54 55.03 17.15 7.34
C ASN A 54 55.67 17.97 6.18
N GLY A 55 54.84 18.81 5.55
CA GLY A 55 55.27 19.67 4.48
C GLY A 55 55.76 21.03 4.99
N ASP A 56 56.26 21.84 4.08
CA ASP A 56 56.77 23.17 4.39
C ASP A 56 55.63 24.20 4.55
N ILE A 57 55.91 25.22 5.40
CA ILE A 57 55.08 26.40 5.49
C ILE A 57 55.66 27.42 4.53
N GLY A 58 54.90 27.73 3.45
CA GLY A 58 55.27 28.70 2.43
C GLY A 58 54.67 30.08 2.63
N TRP A 59 55.30 31.10 2.06
CA TRP A 59 54.71 32.42 1.92
C TRP A 59 53.91 32.54 0.61
N SER A 60 52.68 33.02 0.69
CA SER A 60 51.91 33.48 -0.47
C SER A 60 51.94 34.99 -0.49
N LEU A 61 52.59 35.59 -1.52
CA LEU A 61 52.87 37.01 -1.54
C LEU A 61 51.96 37.84 -2.46
N PHE A 62 51.32 37.21 -3.42
CA PHE A 62 50.48 37.89 -4.41
C PHE A 62 49.24 37.04 -4.77
N PRO A 63 48.05 37.59 -4.85
CA PRO A 63 47.69 39.02 -4.63
C PRO A 63 47.60 39.43 -3.16
N TRP A 64 47.68 38.48 -2.23
CA TRP A 64 47.48 38.64 -0.79
C TRP A 64 48.69 38.11 -0.01
N LEU A 65 49.05 38.75 1.09
CA LEU A 65 50.04 38.19 2.00
C LEU A 65 49.42 37.03 2.77
N GLY A 66 50.00 35.85 2.69
CA GLY A 66 49.45 34.66 3.33
C GLY A 66 50.48 33.61 3.69
N LEU A 67 50.01 32.57 4.39
CA LEU A 67 50.76 31.37 4.71
C LEU A 67 50.06 30.19 4.06
N GLU A 68 50.87 29.29 3.49
CA GLU A 68 50.40 28.03 2.93
C GLU A 68 51.03 26.88 3.72
N LEU A 69 50.22 26.13 4.43
CA LEU A 69 50.61 24.93 5.16
C LEU A 69 50.42 23.74 4.24
N HIS A 70 51.50 23.02 3.99
CA HIS A 70 51.48 21.83 3.15
C HIS A 70 51.52 20.57 4.01
N GLU A 71 50.82 19.50 3.56
CA GLU A 71 50.85 18.14 4.16
C GLU A 71 50.64 18.15 5.69
N ALA A 72 49.57 18.77 6.13
CA ALA A 72 49.21 18.78 7.54
C ALA A 72 48.22 17.66 7.89
N SER A 73 48.38 17.08 9.08
CA SER A 73 47.41 16.11 9.62
C SER A 73 47.03 16.44 11.04
N VAL A 74 45.82 16.10 11.40
CA VAL A 74 45.22 16.37 12.72
C VAL A 74 44.76 15.07 13.34
N ALA A 75 45.20 14.82 14.58
CA ALA A 75 44.77 13.70 15.40
C ALA A 75 44.22 14.19 16.74
N THR A 76 43.52 13.36 17.47
CA THR A 76 43.12 13.65 18.86
C THR A 76 44.29 13.37 19.81
N LEU A 77 44.35 14.05 20.94
CA LEU A 77 45.38 13.76 21.95
C LEU A 77 45.28 12.35 22.53
N ALA A 78 44.09 11.76 22.47
CA ALA A 78 43.86 10.39 22.89
C ALA A 78 44.47 9.35 21.91
N LYS A 79 44.54 9.67 20.61
CA LYS A 79 45.08 8.83 19.54
C LYS A 79 45.98 9.63 18.57
N PRO A 80 47.17 10.01 19.03
CA PRO A 80 48.02 10.94 18.25
C PRO A 80 48.61 10.32 16.96
N THR A 81 48.62 8.98 16.86
CA THR A 81 49.09 8.26 15.68
C THR A 81 48.00 7.94 14.64
N GLU A 82 46.74 8.18 14.97
CA GLU A 82 45.60 7.92 14.10
C GLU A 82 44.94 9.27 13.69
N PRO A 83 45.44 9.94 12.63
CA PRO A 83 44.85 11.20 12.20
C PRO A 83 43.45 10.99 11.66
N PHE A 84 42.48 11.77 12.15
CA PHE A 84 41.12 11.80 11.64
C PHE A 84 40.91 12.75 10.47
N ALA A 85 41.86 13.71 10.31
CA ALA A 85 41.88 14.64 9.19
C ALA A 85 43.33 14.80 8.65
N ASP A 86 43.45 14.82 7.36
CA ASP A 86 44.67 15.20 6.64
C ASP A 86 44.32 16.14 5.49
N LEU A 87 45.21 17.02 5.15
CA LEU A 87 45.04 17.97 4.05
C LEU A 87 46.36 18.17 3.29
N GLN A 88 46.24 18.40 2.00
CA GLN A 88 47.39 18.65 1.13
C GLN A 88 47.88 20.09 1.27
N MET A 89 46.94 21.05 1.32
CA MET A 89 47.28 22.45 1.49
C MET A 89 46.17 23.22 2.21
N LEU A 90 46.57 24.06 3.16
CA LEU A 90 45.73 25.09 3.78
C LEU A 90 46.37 26.44 3.53
N GLY A 91 45.77 27.25 2.68
CA GLY A 91 46.16 28.64 2.41
C GLY A 91 45.33 29.59 3.28
N LEU A 92 46.03 30.42 4.05
CA LEU A 92 45.42 31.45 4.90
C LEU A 92 46.01 32.78 4.48
N SER A 93 45.23 33.68 3.89
CA SER A 93 45.65 35.00 3.46
C SER A 93 45.08 36.08 4.37
N VAL A 94 45.83 37.14 4.57
CA VAL A 94 45.42 38.28 5.40
C VAL A 94 45.57 39.62 4.60
N ARG A 95 44.72 40.56 4.97
CA ARG A 95 44.78 41.91 4.37
C ARG A 95 45.96 42.71 4.95
N VAL A 96 46.86 43.23 4.11
CA VAL A 96 48.05 43.95 4.54
C VAL A 96 47.72 45.28 5.22
N LEU A 97 46.76 46.06 4.72
CA LEU A 97 46.42 47.38 5.28
C LEU A 97 45.83 47.32 6.71
N PRO A 98 44.91 46.43 7.04
CA PRO A 98 44.47 46.21 8.42
C PRO A 98 45.59 45.72 9.35
N LEU A 99 46.48 44.86 8.84
CA LEU A 99 47.62 44.34 9.59
C LEU A 99 48.55 45.46 10.07
N LEU A 100 48.77 46.53 9.26
CA LEU A 100 49.52 47.72 9.67
C LEU A 100 48.85 48.47 10.83
N ARG A 101 47.55 48.27 11.05
CA ARG A 101 46.78 48.81 12.18
C ARG A 101 46.65 47.84 13.34
N ARG A 102 47.35 46.69 13.30
CA ARG A 102 47.31 45.58 14.25
C ARG A 102 45.94 44.87 14.28
N GLU A 103 45.19 44.94 13.17
CA GLU A 103 43.93 44.20 12.97
C GLU A 103 44.23 43.02 12.03
N VAL A 104 43.96 41.78 12.47
CA VAL A 104 44.09 40.61 11.62
C VAL A 104 42.73 40.41 10.93
N GLN A 105 42.66 40.70 9.64
CA GLN A 105 41.52 40.43 8.78
C GLN A 105 41.94 39.38 7.77
N MET A 106 41.24 38.21 7.78
CA MET A 106 41.49 37.15 6.82
C MET A 106 40.85 37.53 5.49
N SER A 107 41.58 37.33 4.38
CA SER A 107 41.03 37.55 3.05
C SER A 107 40.55 36.25 2.43
N ASP A 108 41.46 35.39 2.01
CA ASP A 108 41.12 34.13 1.38
C ASP A 108 41.49 32.94 2.26
N VAL A 109 40.59 31.97 2.33
CA VAL A 109 40.84 30.65 2.92
C VAL A 109 40.74 29.61 1.82
N ARG A 110 41.84 28.90 1.55
CA ARG A 110 41.88 27.79 0.57
C ARG A 110 42.22 26.49 1.26
N VAL A 111 41.43 25.46 0.96
CA VAL A 111 41.66 24.11 1.46
C VAL A 111 41.74 23.17 0.27
N GLU A 112 42.86 22.46 0.12
CA GLU A 112 43.07 21.52 -0.97
C GLU A 112 43.31 20.09 -0.40
N GLY A 113 42.64 19.12 -0.99
CA GLY A 113 42.84 17.71 -0.66
C GLY A 113 42.58 17.36 0.80
N LEU A 114 41.60 18.03 1.44
CA LEU A 114 41.14 17.65 2.77
C LEU A 114 40.52 16.24 2.73
N ASN A 115 41.05 15.35 3.57
CA ASN A 115 40.49 14.02 3.77
C ASN A 115 40.10 13.85 5.22
N LEU A 116 38.78 13.80 5.50
CA LEU A 116 38.20 13.68 6.83
C LEU A 116 37.65 12.30 7.04
N ARG A 117 38.18 11.59 8.03
CA ARG A 117 37.77 10.22 8.41
C ARG A 117 37.08 10.23 9.75
N LEU A 118 35.76 10.12 9.71
CA LEU A 118 34.88 10.06 10.87
C LEU A 118 34.52 8.60 11.14
N ASN A 119 34.94 8.08 12.27
CA ASN A 119 34.66 6.71 12.67
C ASN A 119 33.89 6.66 13.98
N ARG A 120 32.75 5.97 13.98
CA ARG A 120 31.96 5.66 15.16
C ARG A 120 32.20 4.22 15.53
N ASP A 121 32.68 3.98 16.76
CA ASP A 121 32.98 2.63 17.21
C ASP A 121 31.73 1.79 17.56
N LYS A 122 31.95 0.52 17.93
CA LYS A 122 30.87 -0.40 18.34
C LYS A 122 30.13 0.01 19.61
N ASN A 123 30.70 0.92 20.40
CA ASN A 123 30.09 1.47 21.61
C ASN A 123 29.27 2.74 21.31
N GLY A 124 29.31 3.19 20.05
CA GLY A 124 28.63 4.41 19.62
C GLY A 124 29.40 5.68 19.82
N HIS A 125 30.69 5.62 20.22
CA HIS A 125 31.58 6.78 20.40
C HIS A 125 32.25 7.17 19.08
N GLY A 126 32.16 8.46 18.74
CA GLY A 126 32.76 9.01 17.52
C GLY A 126 34.17 9.55 17.76
N ASN A 127 35.13 9.29 16.86
CA ASN A 127 36.50 9.80 16.97
C ASN A 127 36.58 11.34 16.97
N TRP A 128 35.54 12.04 16.53
CA TRP A 128 35.40 13.50 16.59
C TRP A 128 34.96 14.02 17.96
N GLU A 129 34.41 13.16 18.81
CA GLU A 129 33.94 13.58 20.15
C GLU A 129 35.08 13.87 21.12
N ASP A 130 36.29 13.38 20.82
CA ASP A 130 37.50 13.62 21.61
C ASP A 130 38.25 14.89 21.18
N ILE A 131 37.79 15.57 20.13
CA ILE A 131 38.38 16.85 19.69
C ILE A 131 38.15 17.89 20.80
N GLY A 132 39.23 18.55 21.21
CA GLY A 132 39.17 19.56 22.26
C GLY A 132 39.08 19.05 23.70
N LYS A 133 39.09 17.71 23.90
CA LYS A 133 39.13 17.12 25.23
C LYS A 133 40.55 16.80 25.68
N VAL A 134 40.88 17.09 26.94
CA VAL A 134 42.13 16.65 27.58
C VAL A 134 41.96 15.16 27.94
N PRO A 135 42.89 14.26 27.58
CA PRO A 135 42.83 12.86 28.00
C PRO A 135 42.85 12.79 29.52
N VAL A 136 41.76 12.29 30.12
CA VAL A 136 41.74 11.94 31.54
C VAL A 136 42.53 10.65 31.68
N ALA A 137 43.70 10.71 32.39
CA ALA A 137 44.49 9.53 32.67
C ALA A 137 43.62 8.54 33.44
N ALA A 138 43.44 7.34 32.88
CA ALA A 138 42.74 6.26 33.55
C ALA A 138 43.50 5.89 34.85
N GLY A 139 42.99 6.30 35.99
CA GLY A 139 43.48 5.87 37.28
C GLY A 139 43.86 6.95 38.27
N THR A 140 42.94 7.84 38.64
CA THR A 140 42.93 8.42 40.00
C THR A 140 41.51 8.89 40.33
N THR A 141 40.74 8.00 40.95
CA THR A 141 39.60 8.42 41.76
C THR A 141 40.16 9.09 43.00
N PRO A 142 39.90 10.38 43.26
CA PRO A 142 40.29 10.95 44.57
C PRO A 142 39.36 10.32 45.61
N PRO A 143 39.90 9.89 46.80
CA PRO A 143 39.05 9.45 47.88
C PRO A 143 38.27 10.67 48.40
N ALA A 144 36.98 10.52 48.53
CA ALA A 144 36.11 11.49 49.18
C ALA A 144 36.53 11.65 50.66
N THR A 145 37.05 12.83 51.00
CA THR A 145 37.26 13.21 52.38
C THR A 145 36.04 14.09 52.78
N PRO A 146 35.36 13.74 53.88
CA PRO A 146 34.27 14.56 54.37
C PRO A 146 34.79 15.75 55.21
N GLY A 147 34.38 16.96 54.83
CA GLY A 147 34.22 18.10 55.75
C GLY A 147 35.35 19.07 55.84
N GLU A 148 35.25 20.16 55.10
CA GLU A 148 35.67 21.48 55.56
C GLU A 148 34.80 22.57 54.89
N PRO A 149 34.46 23.71 55.59
CA PRO A 149 33.48 24.68 55.10
C PRO A 149 34.05 25.59 54.03
N ALA A 150 33.19 25.92 53.04
CA ALA A 150 33.49 26.79 51.92
C ALA A 150 34.07 28.14 52.33
N SER A 151 35.28 28.44 51.89
CA SER A 151 35.88 29.76 51.93
C SER A 151 35.45 30.52 50.69
N ASP A 152 34.73 31.63 50.88
CA ASP A 152 34.33 32.57 49.86
C ASP A 152 35.57 33.27 49.26
N THR A 153 36.11 32.73 48.19
CA THR A 153 37.00 33.47 47.29
C THR A 153 36.21 33.90 46.07
N PRO A 154 36.20 35.18 45.69
CA PRO A 154 35.47 35.60 44.50
C PRO A 154 36.13 34.98 43.28
N VAL A 155 35.39 34.10 42.60
CA VAL A 155 35.73 33.62 41.25
C VAL A 155 35.80 34.86 40.34
N ALA A 156 36.97 35.15 39.84
CA ALA A 156 37.16 36.17 38.80
C ALA A 156 36.23 35.83 37.65
N VAL A 157 35.25 36.68 37.41
CA VAL A 157 34.40 36.61 36.23
C VAL A 157 35.28 36.82 35.05
N GLU A 158 35.65 35.76 34.35
CA GLU A 158 36.29 35.85 33.01
C GLU A 158 35.35 36.70 32.15
N LYS A 159 35.85 37.81 31.64
CA LYS A 159 35.14 38.60 30.65
C LYS A 159 34.81 37.68 29.49
N PRO A 160 33.52 37.66 29.01
CA PRO A 160 33.17 36.88 27.87
C PRO A 160 34.11 37.20 26.73
N ALA A 161 34.79 36.16 26.19
CA ALA A 161 35.67 36.29 25.06
C ALA A 161 34.91 37.02 23.94
N GLN A 162 35.47 38.10 23.42
CA GLN A 162 34.84 38.83 22.32
C GLN A 162 34.68 37.84 21.16
N PRO A 163 33.47 37.72 20.57
CA PRO A 163 33.26 36.79 19.49
C PRO A 163 34.24 37.11 18.34
N ILE A 164 35.00 36.10 17.94
CA ILE A 164 35.92 36.21 16.77
C ILE A 164 35.08 36.67 15.57
N ARG A 165 35.35 37.84 15.03
CA ARG A 165 34.73 38.31 13.79
C ARG A 165 35.32 37.46 12.67
N LEU A 166 34.54 36.55 12.11
CA LEU A 166 34.88 35.85 10.88
C LEU A 166 34.60 36.79 9.70
N ASP A 167 35.65 37.40 9.18
CA ASP A 167 35.62 38.35 8.07
C ASP A 167 36.53 37.77 7.02
N ILE A 168 35.96 37.00 6.07
CA ILE A 168 36.68 36.25 5.05
C ILE A 168 36.18 36.72 3.68
N ASP A 169 37.06 37.08 2.75
CA ASP A 169 36.68 37.50 1.40
C ASP A 169 36.25 36.33 0.52
N SER A 170 36.84 35.14 0.72
CA SER A 170 36.42 33.91 0.06
C SER A 170 36.84 32.65 0.83
N LEU A 171 36.03 31.61 0.71
CA LEU A 171 36.39 30.25 1.12
C LEU A 171 36.34 29.34 -0.11
N THR A 172 37.45 28.71 -0.41
CA THR A 172 37.54 27.71 -1.50
C THR A 172 38.02 26.40 -0.93
N VAL A 173 37.28 25.35 -1.20
CA VAL A 173 37.65 23.97 -0.88
C VAL A 173 37.72 23.20 -2.19
N ASN A 174 38.83 22.57 -2.47
CA ASN A 174 39.04 21.78 -3.67
C ASN A 174 39.41 20.35 -3.30
N ASN A 175 38.75 19.39 -4.00
CA ASN A 175 39.05 17.98 -3.90
C ASN A 175 39.05 17.46 -2.46
N ALA A 176 38.07 17.91 -1.64
CA ALA A 176 37.90 17.36 -0.30
C ALA A 176 37.15 16.02 -0.35
N ARG A 177 37.46 15.20 0.65
CA ARG A 177 36.84 13.89 0.86
C ARG A 177 36.42 13.77 2.32
N VAL A 178 35.23 13.26 2.55
CA VAL A 178 34.70 12.93 3.88
C VAL A 178 34.25 11.47 3.86
N GLU A 179 34.75 10.69 4.77
CA GLU A 179 34.34 9.31 5.00
C GLU A 179 33.77 9.18 6.41
N TYR A 180 32.58 8.62 6.51
CA TYR A 180 31.94 8.28 7.78
C TYR A 180 31.70 6.78 7.84
N ASN A 181 32.26 6.13 8.83
CA ASN A 181 32.09 4.70 9.10
C ASN A 181 31.45 4.51 10.47
N ASP A 182 30.29 3.85 10.49
CA ASP A 182 29.58 3.48 11.72
C ASP A 182 29.72 1.98 11.94
N GLU A 183 30.65 1.57 12.82
CA GLU A 183 30.89 0.18 13.16
C GLU A 183 29.74 -0.44 13.95
N LEU A 184 28.88 0.37 14.61
CA LEU A 184 27.71 -0.11 15.35
C LEU A 184 26.62 -0.61 14.41
N THR A 185 26.38 0.11 13.30
CA THR A 185 25.34 -0.23 12.33
C THR A 185 25.88 -0.85 11.03
N GLY A 186 27.19 -0.84 10.81
CA GLY A 186 27.84 -1.26 9.57
C GLY A 186 27.62 -0.31 8.39
N LYS A 187 27.02 0.86 8.62
CA LYS A 187 26.76 1.84 7.58
C LYS A 187 27.99 2.68 7.31
N GLN A 188 28.21 2.96 6.01
CA GLN A 188 29.29 3.83 5.55
C GLN A 188 28.69 4.91 4.64
N PHE A 189 29.19 6.13 4.81
CA PHE A 189 28.88 7.27 3.96
C PHE A 189 30.18 7.88 3.46
N SER A 190 30.21 8.25 2.19
CA SER A 190 31.33 8.98 1.60
C SER A 190 30.83 10.21 0.87
N ALA A 191 31.63 11.28 0.92
CA ALA A 191 31.50 12.43 0.05
C ALA A 191 32.86 12.70 -0.57
N GLU A 192 32.96 12.61 -1.88
CA GLU A 192 34.24 12.66 -2.62
C GLU A 192 34.24 13.80 -3.61
N SER A 193 35.46 14.23 -3.97
CA SER A 193 35.67 15.33 -4.92
C SER A 193 34.84 16.57 -4.57
N ILE A 194 34.73 16.86 -3.28
CA ILE A 194 33.97 18.01 -2.79
C ILE A 194 34.70 19.27 -3.29
N GLN A 195 33.94 20.11 -3.97
CA GLN A 195 34.37 21.47 -4.33
C GLN A 195 33.37 22.43 -3.70
N LEU A 196 33.87 23.42 -2.99
CA LEU A 196 33.07 24.48 -2.39
C LEU A 196 33.72 25.82 -2.73
N SER A 197 32.97 26.77 -3.21
CA SER A 197 33.40 28.16 -3.34
C SER A 197 32.33 29.07 -2.76
N THR A 198 32.78 30.08 -2.03
CA THR A 198 31.89 31.13 -1.50
C THR A 198 32.37 32.50 -1.97
N GLY A 199 31.45 33.46 -1.98
CA GLY A 199 31.83 34.88 -1.98
C GLY A 199 32.22 35.34 -0.57
N PRO A 200 32.25 36.67 -0.32
CA PRO A 200 32.63 37.23 0.97
C PRO A 200 31.74 36.68 2.10
N VAL A 201 32.40 36.14 3.14
CA VAL A 201 31.73 35.54 4.30
C VAL A 201 31.72 36.54 5.45
N HIS A 202 30.63 37.31 5.52
CA HIS A 202 30.39 38.31 6.57
C HIS A 202 29.07 38.10 7.23
N ASP A 203 28.99 38.45 8.52
CA ASP A 203 27.74 38.38 9.26
C ASP A 203 26.68 39.31 8.64
N SER A 204 25.44 38.84 8.55
CA SER A 204 24.27 39.60 8.05
C SER A 204 24.36 40.03 6.56
N THR A 205 25.23 39.43 5.77
CA THR A 205 25.33 39.65 4.32
C THR A 205 24.97 38.37 3.52
N ASN A 206 24.60 38.57 2.26
CA ASN A 206 24.37 37.44 1.37
C ASN A 206 25.72 36.91 0.85
N ILE A 207 25.92 35.61 1.02
CA ILE A 207 27.15 34.90 0.67
C ILE A 207 26.80 33.95 -0.48
N PRO A 208 27.21 34.23 -1.70
CA PRO A 208 27.07 33.27 -2.79
C PRO A 208 27.81 31.97 -2.46
N VAL A 209 27.12 30.84 -2.64
CA VAL A 209 27.65 29.51 -2.36
C VAL A 209 27.48 28.64 -3.61
N LYS A 210 28.55 27.96 -3.99
CA LYS A 210 28.52 26.89 -4.99
C LYS A 210 29.26 25.67 -4.43
N ALA A 211 28.61 24.51 -4.43
CA ALA A 211 29.22 23.28 -3.99
C ALA A 211 28.89 22.14 -4.96
N THR A 212 29.86 21.25 -5.18
CA THR A 212 29.65 19.99 -5.90
C THR A 212 30.25 18.84 -5.10
N ALA A 213 29.61 17.66 -5.15
CA ALA A 213 30.13 16.48 -4.48
C ALA A 213 29.61 15.19 -5.14
N PHE A 214 30.36 14.09 -4.96
CA PHE A 214 29.89 12.74 -5.18
C PHE A 214 29.65 12.09 -3.82
N LEU A 215 28.38 11.77 -3.54
CA LEU A 215 27.98 11.12 -2.29
C LEU A 215 27.81 9.63 -2.51
N GLY A 216 28.21 8.81 -1.53
CA GLY A 216 28.09 7.37 -1.57
C GLY A 216 27.57 6.80 -0.26
N THR A 217 26.82 5.69 -0.34
CA THR A 217 26.44 4.84 0.80
C THR A 217 26.65 3.38 0.44
N ASN A 218 26.82 2.52 1.47
CA ASN A 218 27.00 1.06 1.26
C ASN A 218 25.73 0.26 1.55
N GLN A 219 24.77 0.79 2.31
CA GLN A 219 23.56 0.08 2.72
C GLN A 219 22.33 1.00 2.71
N PRO A 220 21.55 1.00 1.60
CA PRO A 220 21.84 0.38 0.28
C PRO A 220 23.00 1.06 -0.44
N VAL A 221 23.57 0.42 -1.45
CA VAL A 221 24.56 1.06 -2.30
C VAL A 221 23.90 2.15 -3.12
N LEU A 222 24.26 3.41 -2.84
CA LEU A 222 23.81 4.59 -3.58
C LEU A 222 25.00 5.44 -3.98
N ARG A 223 24.91 6.07 -5.13
CA ARG A 223 25.85 7.06 -5.65
C ARG A 223 25.08 8.27 -6.15
N VAL A 224 25.43 9.43 -5.64
CA VAL A 224 24.76 10.69 -5.97
C VAL A 224 25.81 11.67 -6.43
N ARG A 225 25.70 12.17 -7.64
CA ARG A 225 26.39 13.39 -8.06
C ARG A 225 25.49 14.55 -7.77
N THR A 226 25.98 15.58 -7.07
CA THR A 226 25.16 16.73 -6.70
C THR A 226 25.86 18.04 -6.90
N GLU A 227 25.08 19.06 -7.26
CA GLU A 227 25.49 20.46 -7.34
C GLU A 227 24.49 21.31 -6.55
N LEU A 228 25.01 22.16 -5.67
CA LEU A 228 24.28 23.11 -4.85
C LEU A 228 24.72 24.52 -5.19
N THR A 229 23.78 25.42 -5.45
CA THR A 229 24.03 26.86 -5.59
C THR A 229 22.97 27.66 -4.83
N GLY A 230 23.32 28.87 -4.43
CA GLY A 230 22.40 29.80 -3.78
C GLY A 230 23.13 30.83 -2.96
N GLU A 231 22.41 31.55 -2.13
CA GLU A 231 22.94 32.61 -1.26
C GLU A 231 22.69 32.31 0.20
N LEU A 232 23.74 32.07 0.97
CA LEU A 232 23.66 31.85 2.41
C LEU A 232 23.76 33.22 3.13
N ARG A 233 22.86 33.43 4.09
CA ARG A 233 22.95 34.55 5.03
C ARG A 233 22.82 34.01 6.45
N PHE A 234 23.73 34.40 7.33
CA PHE A 234 23.66 34.07 8.75
C PHE A 234 23.70 35.34 9.60
N GLU A 235 22.91 35.37 10.62
CA GLU A 235 22.81 36.44 11.63
C GLU A 235 23.09 35.84 13.00
N ARG A 236 24.37 35.85 13.43
CA ARG A 236 24.80 35.14 14.66
C ARG A 236 24.10 35.65 15.90
N ALA A 237 23.94 36.96 16.01
CA ALA A 237 23.25 37.58 17.18
C ALA A 237 21.78 37.13 17.34
N LEU A 238 21.11 36.79 16.22
CA LEU A 238 19.74 36.31 16.15
C LEU A 238 19.63 34.80 16.05
N GLN A 239 20.76 34.09 15.91
CA GLN A 239 20.81 32.65 15.64
C GLN A 239 19.95 32.25 14.42
N ARG A 240 19.94 33.10 13.39
CA ARG A 240 19.12 32.97 12.21
C ARG A 240 20.00 32.67 11.00
N TYR A 241 19.58 31.67 10.22
CA TYR A 241 20.26 31.19 9.02
C TYR A 241 19.27 31.15 7.87
N LYS A 242 19.57 31.84 6.77
CA LYS A 242 18.77 31.80 5.54
C LYS A 242 19.59 31.24 4.40
N PHE A 243 18.99 30.44 3.57
CA PHE A 243 19.55 30.05 2.30
C PHE A 243 18.56 30.47 1.19
N GLU A 244 18.88 31.56 0.53
CA GLU A 244 18.04 32.14 -0.53
C GLU A 244 18.47 31.58 -1.89
N ASP A 245 17.54 31.55 -2.86
CA ASP A 245 17.77 31.01 -4.22
C ASP A 245 18.44 29.63 -4.24
N LEU A 246 18.13 28.79 -3.24
CA LEU A 246 18.63 27.43 -3.17
C LEU A 246 18.28 26.68 -4.46
N LYS A 247 19.29 26.13 -5.11
CA LYS A 247 19.17 25.20 -6.24
C LYS A 247 20.08 24.01 -5.96
N LEU A 248 19.46 22.88 -5.72
CA LEU A 248 20.13 21.59 -5.60
C LEU A 248 19.74 20.75 -6.81
N SER A 249 20.70 20.18 -7.51
CA SER A 249 20.44 19.28 -8.62
C SER A 249 21.43 18.14 -8.63
N GLY A 250 21.08 17.05 -9.29
CA GLY A 250 21.98 15.92 -9.36
C GLY A 250 21.40 14.68 -10.04
N GLU A 251 22.19 13.63 -9.94
CA GLU A 251 21.86 12.30 -10.45
C GLU A 251 22.09 11.27 -9.35
N LEU A 252 21.15 10.37 -9.19
CA LEU A 252 21.16 9.27 -8.22
C LEU A 252 21.16 7.94 -8.97
N ALA A 253 22.08 7.05 -8.61
CA ALA A 253 22.15 5.66 -9.09
C ALA A 253 22.43 4.70 -7.92
N GLY A 254 22.10 3.43 -8.05
CA GLY A 254 22.41 2.41 -7.05
C GLY A 254 21.37 1.29 -6.99
N ASP A 255 21.50 0.44 -5.98
CA ASP A 255 20.70 -0.78 -5.82
C ASP A 255 19.18 -0.54 -5.86
N PRO A 256 18.62 0.50 -5.18
CA PRO A 256 17.18 0.75 -5.22
C PRO A 256 16.65 1.11 -6.62
N LEU A 257 17.52 1.57 -7.51
CA LEU A 257 17.17 1.94 -8.88
C LEU A 257 17.47 0.82 -9.91
N GLN A 258 17.93 -0.34 -9.46
CA GLN A 258 18.17 -1.53 -10.30
C GLN A 258 18.96 -1.22 -11.59
N GLY A 259 20.00 -0.38 -11.48
CA GLY A 259 20.86 0.02 -12.61
C GLY A 259 20.34 1.19 -13.44
N LYS A 260 19.19 1.77 -13.09
CA LYS A 260 18.70 3.02 -13.67
C LYS A 260 19.31 4.23 -12.96
N THR A 261 19.25 5.38 -13.62
CA THR A 261 19.66 6.66 -13.04
C THR A 261 18.45 7.57 -12.93
N MET A 262 18.28 8.21 -11.76
CA MET A 262 17.25 9.20 -11.52
C MET A 262 17.89 10.59 -11.45
N THR A 263 17.43 11.51 -12.29
CA THR A 263 17.77 12.93 -12.16
C THR A 263 16.84 13.59 -11.16
N PHE A 264 17.39 14.48 -10.34
CA PHE A 264 16.58 15.26 -9.38
C PHE A 264 17.02 16.73 -9.36
N ALA A 265 16.07 17.58 -9.01
CA ALA A 265 16.37 18.97 -8.63
C ALA A 265 15.38 19.43 -7.54
N ALA A 266 15.88 20.29 -6.66
CA ALA A 266 15.10 20.96 -5.64
C ALA A 266 15.49 22.43 -5.58
N GLN A 267 14.49 23.30 -5.43
CA GLN A 267 14.66 24.74 -5.35
C GLN A 267 13.80 25.30 -4.22
N GLY A 268 14.13 26.49 -3.75
CA GLY A 268 13.34 27.22 -2.77
C GLY A 268 14.18 28.12 -1.88
N GLN A 269 13.60 28.53 -0.77
CA GLN A 269 14.26 29.35 0.24
C GLN A 269 14.16 28.62 1.58
N LEU A 270 15.29 28.42 2.26
CA LEU A 270 15.35 27.83 3.59
C LEU A 270 15.59 28.93 4.64
N LEU A 271 14.84 28.87 5.73
CA LEU A 271 15.05 29.64 6.94
C LEU A 271 15.19 28.69 8.12
N LEU A 272 16.23 28.88 8.92
CA LEU A 272 16.37 28.28 10.24
C LEU A 272 16.55 29.42 11.27
N ASP A 273 15.55 29.60 12.10
CA ASP A 273 15.57 30.55 13.23
C ASP A 273 15.62 29.74 14.53
N LYS A 274 16.81 29.60 15.12
CA LYS A 274 17.00 28.83 16.34
C LYS A 274 16.41 29.53 17.57
N ALA A 275 16.39 30.86 17.59
CA ALA A 275 15.81 31.63 18.69
C ALA A 275 14.28 31.48 18.71
N ALA A 276 13.64 31.49 17.56
CA ALA A 276 12.21 31.25 17.40
C ALA A 276 11.85 29.76 17.38
N ASN A 277 12.84 28.87 17.28
CA ASN A 277 12.67 27.41 17.23
C ASN A 277 11.88 26.94 15.98
N VAL A 278 12.11 27.59 14.83
CA VAL A 278 11.38 27.43 13.59
C VAL A 278 12.32 27.15 12.43
N ALA A 279 11.94 26.23 11.55
CA ALA A 279 12.53 26.10 10.21
C ALA A 279 11.45 26.19 9.13
N GLU A 280 11.73 26.86 8.04
CA GLU A 280 10.79 27.03 6.92
C GLU A 280 11.50 26.73 5.60
N TRP A 281 10.81 26.01 4.73
CA TRP A 281 11.20 25.84 3.32
C TRP A 281 10.05 26.32 2.45
N THR A 282 10.22 27.47 1.85
CA THR A 282 9.21 28.15 1.03
C THR A 282 9.59 28.13 -0.45
N GLY A 283 8.59 28.26 -1.32
CA GLY A 283 8.82 28.25 -2.76
C GLY A 283 9.42 26.94 -3.28
N ILE A 284 9.12 25.82 -2.63
CA ILE A 284 9.64 24.50 -2.99
C ILE A 284 9.24 24.16 -4.42
N LYS A 285 10.25 23.82 -5.22
CA LYS A 285 10.08 23.19 -6.54
C LYS A 285 10.95 21.96 -6.60
N ILE A 286 10.34 20.79 -6.64
CA ILE A 286 11.05 19.51 -6.70
C ILE A 286 10.76 18.86 -8.05
N SER A 287 11.79 18.28 -8.64
CA SER A 287 11.65 17.41 -9.80
C SER A 287 12.44 16.11 -9.57
N ALA A 288 11.88 15.00 -10.04
CA ALA A 288 12.55 13.71 -10.09
C ALA A 288 12.13 13.03 -11.41
N ASN A 289 13.03 12.86 -12.35
CA ASN A 289 12.70 12.51 -13.72
C ASN A 289 11.52 13.35 -14.25
N GLN A 290 10.38 12.73 -14.59
CA GLN A 290 9.16 13.44 -15.04
C GLN A 290 8.26 13.97 -13.91
N LEU A 291 8.45 13.53 -12.68
CA LEU A 291 7.66 14.03 -11.54
C LEU A 291 8.03 15.51 -11.28
N ARG A 292 7.03 16.33 -11.01
CA ARG A 292 7.17 17.74 -10.64
C ARG A 292 6.28 18.03 -9.44
N ALA A 293 6.86 18.60 -8.39
CA ALA A 293 6.14 18.98 -7.18
C ALA A 293 6.46 20.42 -6.78
N LEU A 294 5.46 21.08 -6.24
CA LEU A 294 5.54 22.41 -5.64
C LEU A 294 5.08 22.31 -4.18
N GLY A 295 5.57 23.21 -3.34
CA GLY A 295 5.09 23.21 -1.96
C GLY A 295 5.72 24.27 -1.06
N GLU A 296 5.37 24.14 0.20
CA GLU A 296 5.97 24.88 1.32
C GLU A 296 5.91 24.01 2.57
N LEU A 297 6.92 24.09 3.40
CA LEU A 297 7.00 23.33 4.65
C LEU A 297 7.46 24.27 5.77
N LYS A 298 6.87 24.11 6.94
CA LYS A 298 7.26 24.77 8.17
C LYS A 298 7.39 23.76 9.29
N ALA A 299 8.50 23.80 9.99
CA ALA A 299 8.74 23.01 11.20
C ALA A 299 8.82 23.93 12.41
N ASN A 300 8.11 23.58 13.47
CA ASN A 300 8.14 24.26 14.78
C ASN A 300 8.67 23.27 15.83
N ASP A 301 9.02 23.77 17.02
CA ASP A 301 9.49 22.97 18.17
C ASP A 301 10.69 22.08 17.86
N LEU A 302 11.70 22.65 17.14
CA LEU A 302 12.86 21.90 16.65
C LEU A 302 13.73 21.28 17.75
N ASP A 303 13.69 21.82 18.96
CA ASP A 303 14.45 21.38 20.15
C ASP A 303 13.77 20.25 20.94
N LYS A 304 12.50 19.96 20.66
CA LYS A 304 11.71 18.92 21.35
C LYS A 304 11.25 17.86 20.38
N THR A 305 10.01 18.00 19.93
CA THR A 305 9.39 17.10 18.94
C THR A 305 9.01 17.94 17.74
N PRO A 306 9.85 18.03 16.71
CA PRO A 306 9.57 18.83 15.53
C PRO A 306 8.21 18.52 14.93
N GLN A 307 7.41 19.56 14.70
CA GLN A 307 6.11 19.47 14.04
C GLN A 307 6.22 20.14 12.68
N ILE A 308 6.14 19.35 11.64
CA ILE A 308 6.20 19.81 10.26
C ILE A 308 4.78 19.97 9.74
N THR A 309 4.49 21.12 9.15
CA THR A 309 3.22 21.42 8.49
C THR A 309 3.49 22.10 7.16
N GLY A 310 2.54 21.99 6.21
CA GLY A 310 2.71 22.66 4.92
C GLY A 310 1.72 22.19 3.88
N GLY A 311 2.05 22.48 2.62
CA GLY A 311 1.28 22.06 1.47
C GLY A 311 2.18 21.48 0.38
N ILE A 312 1.66 20.48 -0.34
CA ILE A 312 2.33 19.88 -1.49
C ILE A 312 1.34 19.78 -2.66
N SER A 313 1.86 20.07 -3.84
CA SER A 313 1.14 19.88 -5.10
C SER A 313 2.04 19.15 -6.07
N ILE A 314 1.62 17.98 -6.52
CA ILE A 314 2.29 17.18 -7.55
C ILE A 314 1.50 17.36 -8.83
N ALA A 315 2.15 17.92 -9.86
CA ALA A 315 1.55 18.09 -11.17
C ALA A 315 1.26 16.74 -11.82
N GLN A 316 0.29 16.69 -12.71
CA GLN A 316 -0.05 15.46 -13.41
C GLN A 316 1.18 14.82 -14.09
N PHE A 317 1.38 13.54 -13.85
CA PHE A 317 2.45 12.73 -14.43
C PHE A 317 2.03 11.28 -14.65
N ASP A 318 2.79 10.55 -15.43
CA ASP A 318 2.61 9.11 -15.66
C ASP A 318 3.39 8.34 -14.58
N LEU A 319 2.66 7.84 -13.57
CA LEU A 319 3.25 7.11 -12.44
C LEU A 319 3.85 5.78 -12.90
N ALA A 320 3.24 5.10 -13.87
CA ALA A 320 3.76 3.82 -14.37
C ALA A 320 5.12 4.01 -15.04
N LYS A 321 5.26 5.02 -15.90
CA LYS A 321 6.56 5.37 -16.51
C LYS A 321 7.56 5.90 -15.49
N PHE A 322 7.11 6.66 -14.49
CA PHE A 322 8.00 7.11 -13.42
C PHE A 322 8.59 5.92 -12.66
N VAL A 323 7.75 4.97 -12.23
CA VAL A 323 8.19 3.78 -11.49
C VAL A 323 9.15 2.93 -12.35
N ASP A 324 8.86 2.76 -13.64
CA ASP A 324 9.80 2.09 -14.55
C ASP A 324 11.12 2.86 -14.70
N SER A 325 11.07 4.19 -14.79
CA SER A 325 12.27 5.04 -14.94
C SER A 325 13.24 4.95 -13.76
N ILE A 326 12.75 4.55 -12.58
CA ILE A 326 13.55 4.29 -11.38
C ILE A 326 13.83 2.80 -11.15
N GLY A 327 13.61 1.95 -12.17
CA GLY A 327 13.93 0.53 -12.13
C GLY A 327 12.94 -0.33 -11.33
N GLN A 328 11.86 0.23 -10.81
CA GLN A 328 10.86 -0.52 -10.08
C GLN A 328 9.79 -1.07 -11.05
N LYS A 329 9.22 -2.22 -10.71
CA LYS A 329 8.16 -2.85 -11.51
C LYS A 329 6.84 -2.80 -10.76
N LEU A 330 5.82 -2.28 -11.42
CA LEU A 330 4.45 -2.40 -10.96
C LEU A 330 3.89 -3.79 -11.31
N PRO A 331 2.91 -4.29 -10.54
CA PRO A 331 2.12 -5.46 -10.94
C PRO A 331 1.54 -5.27 -12.34
N ALA A 332 1.29 -6.36 -13.05
CA ALA A 332 0.59 -6.29 -14.33
C ALA A 332 -0.81 -5.68 -14.14
N MET A 333 -1.16 -4.69 -14.95
CA MET A 333 -2.42 -3.95 -14.93
C MET A 333 -2.89 -3.72 -16.37
N ALA A 334 -4.10 -3.19 -16.53
CA ALA A 334 -4.59 -2.80 -17.84
C ALA A 334 -3.70 -1.70 -18.45
N GLU A 335 -3.56 -1.70 -19.76
CA GLU A 335 -2.80 -0.69 -20.50
C GLU A 335 -3.34 0.73 -20.20
N GLY A 336 -2.44 1.68 -19.99
CA GLY A 336 -2.78 3.07 -19.67
C GLY A 336 -3.21 3.32 -18.22
N SER A 337 -3.15 2.32 -17.33
CA SER A 337 -3.39 2.51 -15.90
C SER A 337 -2.26 3.32 -15.27
N LEU A 338 -2.59 4.20 -14.31
CA LEU A 338 -1.67 5.10 -13.61
C LEU A 338 -0.96 6.11 -14.54
N SER A 339 -1.54 6.37 -15.74
CA SER A 339 -0.96 7.29 -16.72
C SER A 339 -1.15 8.77 -16.37
N LYS A 340 -2.13 9.07 -15.51
CA LYS A 340 -2.47 10.42 -15.07
C LYS A 340 -2.64 10.42 -13.56
N VAL A 341 -1.60 10.80 -12.83
CA VAL A 341 -1.65 10.95 -11.37
C VAL A 341 -1.32 12.38 -11.00
N GLU A 342 -2.16 13.01 -10.21
CA GLU A 342 -2.04 14.39 -9.71
C GLU A 342 -2.44 14.42 -8.24
N LEU A 343 -1.70 15.14 -7.39
CA LEU A 343 -1.99 15.25 -5.96
C LEU A 343 -1.86 16.70 -5.49
N VAL A 344 -2.84 17.16 -4.76
CA VAL A 344 -2.75 18.36 -3.91
C VAL A 344 -3.17 17.97 -2.50
N SER A 345 -2.35 18.34 -1.52
CA SER A 345 -2.64 18.00 -0.11
C SER A 345 -1.95 18.97 0.85
N ARG A 346 -2.50 19.09 2.04
CA ARG A 346 -1.77 19.56 3.21
C ARG A 346 -0.98 18.41 3.80
N VAL A 347 0.19 18.72 4.32
CA VAL A 347 1.08 17.75 4.97
C VAL A 347 1.22 18.15 6.44
N SER A 348 1.11 17.19 7.32
CA SER A 348 1.49 17.31 8.72
C SER A 348 2.36 16.10 9.11
N ALA A 349 3.49 16.33 9.78
CA ALA A 349 4.40 15.26 10.15
C ALA A 349 5.13 15.55 11.46
N THR A 350 5.51 14.48 12.13
CA THR A 350 6.41 14.44 13.28
C THR A 350 7.50 13.40 13.01
N PRO A 351 8.51 13.24 13.86
CA PRO A 351 9.50 12.18 13.70
C PRO A 351 8.92 10.76 13.66
N THR A 352 7.71 10.56 14.17
CA THR A 352 7.06 9.24 14.29
C THR A 352 5.80 9.09 13.47
N SER A 353 5.28 10.15 12.84
CA SER A 353 4.01 10.14 12.11
C SER A 353 4.02 11.08 10.91
N ALA A 354 3.15 10.81 9.93
CA ALA A 354 2.88 11.72 8.82
C ALA A 354 1.43 11.60 8.36
N ALA A 355 0.84 12.72 7.95
CA ALA A 355 -0.50 12.75 7.38
C ALA A 355 -0.57 13.65 6.16
N PHE A 356 -1.39 13.25 5.22
CA PHE A 356 -1.87 14.03 4.10
C PHE A 356 -3.33 14.38 4.39
N ASP A 357 -3.59 15.65 4.62
CA ASP A 357 -4.91 16.19 4.95
C ASP A 357 -5.48 16.96 3.75
N ASN A 358 -6.80 16.99 3.64
CA ASN A 358 -7.49 17.68 2.53
C ASN A 358 -6.95 17.22 1.16
N ILE A 359 -6.76 15.92 1.01
CA ILE A 359 -6.29 15.31 -0.22
C ILE A 359 -7.24 15.65 -1.36
N ASN A 360 -6.68 16.08 -2.49
CA ASN A 360 -7.29 16.06 -3.80
C ASN A 360 -6.34 15.27 -4.70
N LEU A 361 -6.65 13.99 -4.88
CA LEU A 361 -5.84 13.04 -5.65
C LEU A 361 -6.64 12.62 -6.87
N LYS A 362 -6.07 12.81 -8.04
CA LYS A 362 -6.61 12.24 -9.28
C LYS A 362 -5.76 11.07 -9.72
N ILE A 363 -6.40 9.97 -10.03
CA ILE A 363 -5.78 8.78 -10.62
C ILE A 363 -6.58 8.42 -11.86
N ASP A 364 -5.99 8.62 -13.02
CA ASP A 364 -6.64 8.45 -14.33
C ASP A 364 -7.97 9.24 -14.41
N ASP A 365 -9.10 8.55 -14.45
CA ASP A 365 -10.42 9.17 -14.55
C ASP A 365 -11.13 9.30 -13.18
N SER A 366 -10.44 9.01 -12.08
CA SER A 366 -10.98 8.97 -10.72
C SER A 366 -10.45 10.12 -9.86
N SER A 367 -11.31 10.75 -9.08
CA SER A 367 -10.95 11.80 -8.11
C SER A 367 -11.21 11.32 -6.69
N PHE A 368 -10.19 11.46 -5.84
CA PHE A 368 -10.23 11.09 -4.44
C PHE A 368 -10.06 12.32 -3.57
N SER A 369 -10.83 12.40 -2.49
CA SER A 369 -10.69 13.43 -1.46
C SER A 369 -10.70 12.82 -0.07
N GLY A 370 -10.05 13.48 0.90
CA GLY A 370 -10.05 13.01 2.27
C GLY A 370 -8.71 13.14 2.98
N ARG A 371 -8.36 12.11 3.75
CA ARG A 371 -7.14 12.04 4.57
C ARG A 371 -6.52 10.66 4.53
N ILE A 372 -5.18 10.63 4.46
CA ILE A 372 -4.36 9.43 4.68
C ILE A 372 -3.29 9.79 5.71
N ALA A 373 -3.11 8.96 6.73
CA ALA A 373 -2.10 9.16 7.75
C ALA A 373 -1.40 7.84 8.12
N VAL A 374 -0.09 7.93 8.38
CA VAL A 374 0.65 6.94 9.16
C VAL A 374 0.85 7.53 10.55
N GLU A 375 0.09 7.07 11.52
CA GLU A 375 0.10 7.63 12.88
C GLU A 375 1.33 7.19 13.69
N ASP A 376 1.90 6.03 13.36
CA ASP A 376 3.11 5.48 13.98
C ASP A 376 3.90 4.71 12.94
N PHE A 377 5.09 5.23 12.55
CA PHE A 377 5.95 4.57 11.57
C PHE A 377 6.49 3.21 12.04
N ALA A 378 6.76 3.07 13.34
CA ALA A 378 7.31 1.84 13.90
C ALA A 378 6.27 0.70 13.87
N LYS A 379 4.99 1.04 14.12
CA LYS A 379 3.86 0.10 14.06
C LYS A 379 3.24 0.02 12.67
N GLN A 380 3.62 0.92 11.76
CA GLN A 380 3.00 1.08 10.44
C GLN A 380 1.48 1.29 10.51
N SER A 381 1.03 2.11 11.51
CA SER A 381 -0.38 2.38 11.77
C SER A 381 -0.97 3.28 10.69
N LEU A 382 -1.68 2.69 9.72
CA LEU A 382 -2.30 3.38 8.59
C LEU A 382 -3.74 3.76 8.89
N ARG A 383 -4.09 5.02 8.69
CA ARG A 383 -5.47 5.53 8.76
C ARG A 383 -5.83 6.17 7.43
N ALA A 384 -6.97 5.76 6.86
CA ALA A 384 -7.43 6.26 5.57
C ALA A 384 -8.93 6.58 5.60
N ILE A 385 -9.27 7.83 5.38
CA ILE A 385 -10.64 8.29 5.21
C ILE A 385 -10.71 8.94 3.83
N LEU A 386 -11.26 8.22 2.85
CA LEU A 386 -11.28 8.67 1.46
C LEU A 386 -12.67 8.58 0.86
N LYS A 387 -12.99 9.58 0.07
CA LYS A 387 -14.15 9.61 -0.79
C LYS A 387 -13.71 9.71 -2.24
N ALA A 388 -14.20 8.84 -3.09
CA ALA A 388 -13.99 8.88 -4.53
C ALA A 388 -15.33 9.14 -5.26
N ASP A 389 -15.26 9.77 -6.43
CA ASP A 389 -16.40 9.90 -7.35
C ASP A 389 -16.67 8.59 -8.06
N THR A 390 -15.71 8.12 -8.83
CA THR A 390 -15.74 6.85 -9.55
C THR A 390 -14.41 6.15 -9.39
N PHE A 391 -14.43 4.82 -9.32
CA PHE A 391 -13.19 4.05 -9.32
C PHE A 391 -13.38 2.68 -9.96
N ASN A 392 -12.58 2.37 -10.96
CA ASN A 392 -12.60 1.07 -11.63
C ASN A 392 -11.40 0.23 -11.14
N VAL A 393 -11.64 -0.64 -10.16
CA VAL A 393 -10.63 -1.52 -9.56
C VAL A 393 -10.05 -2.50 -10.59
N ASP A 394 -10.86 -2.96 -11.54
CA ASP A 394 -10.47 -3.98 -12.54
C ASP A 394 -9.29 -3.53 -13.41
N ARG A 395 -9.11 -2.22 -13.58
CA ARG A 395 -7.97 -1.65 -14.33
C ARG A 395 -6.63 -1.88 -13.63
N TYR A 396 -6.64 -1.99 -12.31
CA TYR A 396 -5.43 -2.05 -11.47
C TYR A 396 -5.16 -3.46 -10.95
N LEU A 397 -6.06 -4.41 -11.21
CA LEU A 397 -5.86 -5.81 -10.86
C LEU A 397 -5.04 -6.54 -11.95
N PRO A 398 -4.20 -7.50 -11.55
CA PRO A 398 -3.50 -8.33 -12.52
C PRO A 398 -4.50 -9.16 -13.35
N PRO A 399 -4.18 -9.44 -14.62
CA PRO A 399 -5.02 -10.29 -15.46
C PRO A 399 -5.17 -11.67 -14.82
N LYS A 400 -6.36 -12.25 -14.95
CA LYS A 400 -6.65 -13.61 -14.44
C LYS A 400 -5.65 -14.61 -15.03
N SER A 401 -5.08 -15.47 -14.20
CA SER A 401 -4.01 -16.39 -14.63
C SER A 401 -4.52 -17.43 -15.64
N GLU A 402 -3.69 -17.81 -16.62
CA GLU A 402 -4.01 -18.86 -17.61
C GLU A 402 -4.30 -20.24 -16.96
N LYS A 403 -3.75 -20.50 -15.76
CA LYS A 403 -4.05 -21.73 -15.00
C LYS A 403 -5.51 -21.84 -14.58
N ALA A 404 -6.16 -20.72 -14.25
CA ALA A 404 -7.59 -20.69 -13.96
C ALA A 404 -8.43 -21.05 -15.20
N THR A 405 -7.96 -20.69 -16.37
CA THR A 405 -8.60 -21.02 -17.67
C THR A 405 -8.54 -22.52 -17.95
N SER A 406 -7.41 -23.18 -17.67
CA SER A 406 -7.25 -24.63 -17.88
C SER A 406 -8.14 -25.46 -16.92
N ALA A 407 -8.23 -25.07 -15.66
CA ALA A 407 -9.13 -25.73 -14.69
C ALA A 407 -10.60 -25.59 -15.11
N THR A 408 -10.99 -24.42 -15.62
CA THR A 408 -12.34 -24.19 -16.15
C THR A 408 -12.63 -25.06 -17.37
N GLN A 409 -11.68 -25.24 -18.28
CA GLN A 409 -11.81 -26.10 -19.48
C GLN A 409 -11.95 -27.57 -19.09
N VAL A 410 -11.16 -28.07 -18.15
CA VAL A 410 -11.28 -29.44 -17.63
C VAL A 410 -12.68 -29.68 -17.03
N ARG A 411 -13.18 -28.70 -16.26
CA ARG A 411 -14.53 -28.78 -15.68
C ARG A 411 -15.61 -28.76 -16.76
N GLN A 412 -15.51 -27.90 -17.76
CA GLN A 412 -16.45 -27.86 -18.88
C GLN A 412 -16.48 -29.17 -19.67
N ALA A 413 -15.33 -29.80 -19.88
CA ALA A 413 -15.25 -31.10 -20.54
C ALA A 413 -15.92 -32.21 -19.70
N GLU A 414 -15.73 -32.23 -18.38
CA GLU A 414 -16.41 -33.16 -17.45
C GLU A 414 -17.93 -32.99 -17.49
N VAL A 415 -18.41 -31.74 -17.42
CA VAL A 415 -19.85 -31.42 -17.49
C VAL A 415 -20.43 -31.83 -18.84
N ALA A 416 -19.76 -31.55 -19.97
CA ALA A 416 -20.18 -31.89 -21.30
C ALA A 416 -20.24 -33.43 -21.53
N SER A 417 -19.25 -34.16 -21.01
CA SER A 417 -19.25 -35.64 -21.01
C SER A 417 -20.46 -36.20 -20.25
N THR A 418 -20.69 -35.73 -19.04
CA THR A 418 -21.83 -36.14 -18.20
C THR A 418 -23.17 -35.77 -18.85
N GLU A 419 -23.26 -34.61 -19.52
CA GLU A 419 -24.45 -34.22 -20.28
C GLU A 419 -24.71 -35.15 -21.47
N ALA A 420 -23.68 -35.51 -22.24
CA ALA A 420 -23.81 -36.44 -23.35
C ALA A 420 -24.29 -37.81 -22.88
N ASP A 421 -23.74 -38.33 -21.78
CA ASP A 421 -24.16 -39.60 -21.19
C ASP A 421 -25.63 -39.53 -20.68
N ALA A 422 -26.01 -38.40 -20.09
CA ALA A 422 -27.37 -38.15 -19.62
C ALA A 422 -28.41 -38.05 -20.76
N MET A 423 -28.00 -37.54 -21.92
CA MET A 423 -28.86 -37.40 -23.10
C MET A 423 -28.99 -38.71 -23.92
N ALA A 424 -27.91 -39.50 -24.01
CA ALA A 424 -27.90 -40.76 -24.70
C ALA A 424 -28.91 -41.80 -24.17
N GLY A 425 -29.36 -41.60 -22.94
CA GLY A 425 -30.23 -42.50 -22.24
C GLY A 425 -31.64 -42.00 -21.89
N ALA A 426 -32.18 -41.05 -22.62
CA ALA A 426 -33.49 -40.46 -22.37
C ALA A 426 -34.60 -41.50 -22.35
N GLY A 427 -35.02 -41.93 -21.17
CA GLY A 427 -36.19 -42.77 -20.91
C GLY A 427 -36.02 -43.87 -19.84
N SER A 428 -34.85 -44.46 -19.69
CA SER A 428 -34.60 -45.55 -18.72
C SER A 428 -33.21 -45.52 -18.06
N THR A 429 -32.49 -44.41 -18.20
CA THR A 429 -31.10 -44.33 -17.74
C THR A 429 -30.96 -43.95 -16.28
N PRO A 430 -29.90 -44.45 -15.60
CA PRO A 430 -29.58 -44.05 -14.26
C PRO A 430 -29.32 -42.54 -14.17
N LEU A 431 -29.53 -41.97 -12.98
CA LEU A 431 -29.17 -40.58 -12.70
C LEU A 431 -27.69 -40.37 -12.99
N PRO A 432 -27.30 -39.19 -13.53
CA PRO A 432 -25.88 -38.84 -13.71
C PRO A 432 -25.08 -38.96 -12.42
N ASP A 433 -23.83 -39.34 -12.51
CA ASP A 433 -22.97 -39.41 -11.35
C ASP A 433 -22.56 -37.99 -10.85
N LYS A 434 -22.37 -37.91 -9.53
CA LYS A 434 -21.81 -36.67 -8.93
C LYS A 434 -20.38 -36.46 -9.39
N PRO A 435 -19.97 -35.24 -9.64
CA PRO A 435 -18.55 -34.95 -9.90
C PRO A 435 -17.69 -35.35 -8.71
N SER A 436 -16.45 -35.76 -8.99
CA SER A 436 -15.50 -36.20 -7.96
C SER A 436 -14.32 -35.25 -7.77
N LYS A 437 -14.05 -34.39 -8.75
CA LYS A 437 -12.92 -33.47 -8.73
C LYS A 437 -13.34 -32.12 -8.16
N SER A 438 -12.46 -31.51 -7.36
CA SER A 438 -12.66 -30.15 -6.86
C SER A 438 -12.86 -29.17 -8.01
N ALA A 439 -13.83 -28.26 -7.85
CA ALA A 439 -14.11 -27.19 -8.80
C ALA A 439 -13.30 -25.90 -8.54
N TRP A 440 -12.46 -25.87 -7.52
CA TRP A 440 -11.86 -24.66 -6.96
C TRP A 440 -10.33 -24.67 -7.00
N SER A 441 -9.71 -23.48 -7.15
CA SER A 441 -8.26 -23.32 -7.15
C SER A 441 -7.64 -23.56 -5.78
N THR A 442 -6.45 -24.15 -5.77
CA THR A 442 -5.56 -24.30 -4.61
C THR A 442 -4.63 -23.12 -4.41
N ASP A 443 -4.63 -22.13 -5.31
CA ASP A 443 -3.74 -20.98 -5.24
C ASP A 443 -3.99 -20.15 -3.98
N ARG A 444 -2.91 -19.61 -3.40
CA ARG A 444 -3.00 -18.76 -2.22
C ARG A 444 -3.75 -17.47 -2.55
N LEU A 445 -4.74 -17.13 -1.72
CA LEU A 445 -5.55 -15.92 -1.86
C LEU A 445 -4.98 -14.74 -1.07
N LEU A 446 -4.41 -15.00 0.11
CA LEU A 446 -4.08 -13.98 1.08
C LEU A 446 -2.57 -13.95 1.37
N PRO A 447 -1.94 -12.76 1.38
CA PRO A 447 -0.56 -12.57 1.84
C PRO A 447 -0.53 -12.49 3.38
N VAL A 448 -0.68 -13.62 4.05
CA VAL A 448 -0.88 -13.75 5.52
C VAL A 448 0.19 -13.01 6.31
N GLU A 449 1.46 -13.11 5.91
CA GLU A 449 2.60 -12.48 6.61
C GLU A 449 2.52 -10.94 6.59
N ARG A 450 1.94 -10.36 5.53
CA ARG A 450 1.70 -8.91 5.43
C ARG A 450 0.48 -8.51 6.25
N LEU A 451 -0.61 -9.28 6.13
CA LEU A 451 -1.85 -9.02 6.86
C LEU A 451 -1.68 -9.12 8.39
N ALA A 452 -0.80 -10.03 8.85
CA ALA A 452 -0.51 -10.20 10.28
C ALA A 452 0.15 -8.96 10.92
N LYS A 453 0.87 -8.17 10.13
CA LYS A 453 1.57 -6.95 10.59
C LYS A 453 0.76 -5.68 10.40
N LEU A 454 -0.40 -5.77 9.81
CA LEU A 454 -1.19 -4.62 9.42
C LEU A 454 -1.83 -3.98 10.65
N ASP A 455 -1.63 -2.67 10.82
CA ASP A 455 -2.41 -1.81 11.71
C ASP A 455 -3.11 -0.76 10.83
N VAL A 456 -4.39 -1.01 10.53
CA VAL A 456 -5.16 -0.21 9.57
C VAL A 456 -6.52 0.15 10.10
N ASP A 457 -6.97 1.38 9.83
CA ASP A 457 -8.36 1.81 9.94
C ASP A 457 -8.72 2.55 8.65
N ALA A 458 -9.65 1.98 7.88
CA ALA A 458 -10.05 2.48 6.58
C ALA A 458 -11.55 2.77 6.54
N ASP A 459 -11.91 3.95 6.10
CA ASP A 459 -13.29 4.38 5.82
C ASP A 459 -13.31 4.97 4.40
N LEU A 460 -13.78 4.17 3.45
CA LEU A 460 -13.72 4.48 2.03
C LEU A 460 -15.14 4.55 1.47
N THR A 461 -15.45 5.60 0.72
CA THR A 461 -16.73 5.75 0.02
C THR A 461 -16.52 6.07 -1.46
N PHE A 462 -17.38 5.50 -2.30
CA PHE A 462 -17.30 5.65 -3.75
C PHE A 462 -18.71 5.97 -4.28
N GLY A 463 -18.82 6.98 -5.13
CA GLY A 463 -20.05 7.23 -5.86
C GLY A 463 -20.36 6.09 -6.81
N GLN A 464 -19.35 5.63 -7.56
CA GLN A 464 -19.41 4.45 -8.41
C GLN A 464 -18.12 3.65 -8.32
N LEU A 465 -18.22 2.38 -7.95
CA LEU A 465 -17.11 1.42 -7.90
C LEU A 465 -17.34 0.33 -8.93
N THR A 466 -16.36 0.04 -9.78
CA THR A 466 -16.41 -1.14 -10.65
C THR A 466 -15.47 -2.20 -10.10
N LEU A 467 -16.01 -3.38 -9.79
CA LEU A 467 -15.27 -4.54 -9.30
C LEU A 467 -15.76 -5.82 -9.97
N ASP A 468 -14.87 -6.56 -10.58
CA ASP A 468 -15.19 -7.77 -11.38
C ASP A 468 -16.32 -7.52 -12.39
N LYS A 469 -16.22 -6.39 -13.10
CA LYS A 469 -17.19 -5.86 -14.07
C LYS A 469 -18.56 -5.48 -13.49
N LEU A 470 -18.74 -5.56 -12.17
CA LEU A 470 -19.96 -5.14 -11.49
C LEU A 470 -19.92 -3.64 -11.18
N PRO A 471 -20.86 -2.85 -11.68
CA PRO A 471 -20.99 -1.45 -11.33
C PRO A 471 -21.74 -1.30 -9.99
N ILE A 472 -21.02 -1.00 -8.94
CA ILE A 472 -21.56 -0.79 -7.60
C ILE A 472 -21.74 0.72 -7.39
N GLN A 473 -22.96 1.15 -7.11
CA GLN A 473 -23.26 2.53 -6.77
C GLN A 473 -23.25 2.73 -5.26
N ASN A 474 -22.88 3.93 -4.81
CA ASN A 474 -22.84 4.31 -3.38
C ASN A 474 -22.07 3.28 -2.51
N ALA A 475 -20.95 2.80 -3.05
CA ALA A 475 -20.16 1.80 -2.33
C ALA A 475 -19.49 2.40 -1.09
N ALA A 476 -19.57 1.70 0.04
CA ALA A 476 -18.92 2.09 1.29
C ALA A 476 -18.19 0.88 1.89
N LEU A 477 -16.93 1.10 2.28
CA LEU A 477 -16.09 0.12 2.95
C LEU A 477 -15.56 0.71 4.25
N LYS A 478 -15.86 0.06 5.38
CA LYS A 478 -15.26 0.37 6.67
C LYS A 478 -14.61 -0.87 7.24
N ALA A 479 -13.30 -0.81 7.43
CA ALA A 479 -12.52 -1.95 7.89
C ALA A 479 -11.42 -1.53 8.84
N THR A 480 -11.16 -2.37 9.84
CA THR A 480 -10.03 -2.21 10.77
C THR A 480 -9.18 -3.47 10.78
N GLY A 481 -7.89 -3.33 11.03
CA GLY A 481 -6.97 -4.45 11.17
C GLY A 481 -5.91 -4.16 12.20
N GLN A 482 -5.71 -5.09 13.14
CA GLN A 482 -4.67 -4.96 14.14
C GLN A 482 -4.20 -6.35 14.59
N GLY A 483 -2.88 -6.54 14.65
CA GLY A 483 -2.28 -7.76 15.21
C GLY A 483 -2.76 -9.06 14.54
N GLY A 484 -3.07 -9.03 13.25
CA GLY A 484 -3.53 -10.20 12.49
C GLY A 484 -5.02 -10.48 12.55
N LEU A 485 -5.81 -9.63 13.22
CA LEU A 485 -7.28 -9.66 13.17
C LEU A 485 -7.77 -8.49 12.30
N LEU A 486 -8.37 -8.82 11.17
CA LEU A 486 -9.02 -7.83 10.30
C LEU A 486 -10.53 -7.92 10.50
N THR A 487 -11.16 -6.76 10.69
CA THR A 487 -12.61 -6.64 10.87
C THR A 487 -13.20 -5.81 9.75
N LEU A 488 -14.09 -6.39 9.00
CA LEU A 488 -14.95 -5.70 8.05
C LEU A 488 -16.19 -5.20 8.80
N ASN A 489 -16.18 -3.94 9.21
CA ASN A 489 -17.28 -3.32 9.95
C ASN A 489 -18.48 -3.06 9.05
N ASN A 490 -18.22 -2.67 7.80
CA ASN A 490 -19.24 -2.49 6.78
C ASN A 490 -18.64 -2.63 5.39
N LEU A 491 -19.30 -3.34 4.51
CA LEU A 491 -19.15 -3.27 3.07
C LEU A 491 -20.57 -3.23 2.49
N SER A 492 -20.93 -2.14 1.86
CA SER A 492 -22.28 -1.95 1.34
C SER A 492 -22.27 -1.23 -0.01
N GLY A 493 -23.35 -1.35 -0.74
CA GLY A 493 -23.53 -0.69 -2.02
C GLY A 493 -24.82 -1.10 -2.72
N GLU A 494 -25.04 -0.53 -3.89
CA GLU A 494 -26.22 -0.82 -4.72
C GLU A 494 -25.77 -1.45 -6.04
N LEU A 495 -26.44 -2.54 -6.40
CA LEU A 495 -26.24 -3.28 -7.65
C LEU A 495 -27.58 -3.38 -8.40
N TYR A 496 -27.68 -2.76 -9.58
CA TYR A 496 -28.86 -2.83 -10.45
C TYR A 496 -30.19 -2.56 -9.70
N ASN A 497 -30.24 -1.50 -8.89
CA ASN A 497 -31.36 -1.09 -8.03
C ASN A 497 -31.66 -2.05 -6.85
N GLY A 498 -30.84 -3.04 -6.61
CA GLY A 498 -30.82 -3.83 -5.37
C GLY A 498 -29.66 -3.42 -4.50
N GLY A 499 -29.71 -3.76 -3.18
CA GLY A 499 -28.65 -3.43 -2.23
C GLY A 499 -27.94 -4.64 -1.68
N PHE A 500 -26.72 -4.44 -1.19
CA PHE A 500 -26.03 -5.45 -0.40
C PHE A 500 -25.30 -4.83 0.79
N GLU A 501 -25.15 -5.62 1.83
CA GLU A 501 -24.36 -5.30 3.02
C GLU A 501 -23.61 -6.56 3.45
N ALA A 502 -22.31 -6.40 3.81
CA ALA A 502 -21.49 -7.46 4.38
C ALA A 502 -20.70 -6.95 5.57
N LYS A 503 -20.55 -7.82 6.59
CA LYS A 503 -19.74 -7.62 7.80
C LYS A 503 -19.01 -8.91 8.11
N GLY A 504 -17.84 -8.82 8.74
CA GLY A 504 -17.13 -10.04 9.09
C GLY A 504 -15.78 -9.83 9.71
N THR A 505 -15.08 -10.94 9.94
CA THR A 505 -13.72 -10.94 10.46
C THR A 505 -12.85 -11.92 9.68
N LEU A 506 -11.60 -11.55 9.48
CA LEU A 506 -10.56 -12.43 8.97
C LEU A 506 -9.44 -12.47 10.01
N ASP A 507 -9.28 -13.62 10.65
CA ASP A 507 -8.21 -13.89 11.61
C ASP A 507 -7.07 -14.64 10.91
N VAL A 508 -5.91 -14.00 10.74
CA VAL A 508 -4.73 -14.61 10.11
C VAL A 508 -3.67 -15.07 11.11
N ARG A 509 -3.97 -15.04 12.41
CA ARG A 509 -3.05 -15.53 13.46
C ARG A 509 -2.91 -17.05 13.49
N PRO A 510 -3.98 -17.84 13.25
CA PRO A 510 -3.84 -19.27 13.11
C PRO A 510 -3.10 -19.66 11.82
N SER A 511 -2.50 -20.84 11.79
CA SER A 511 -1.82 -21.39 10.60
C SER A 511 -2.73 -21.47 9.36
N ALA A 512 -4.02 -21.73 9.57
CA ALA A 512 -5.07 -21.59 8.56
C ALA A 512 -5.92 -20.36 8.93
N PRO A 513 -5.94 -19.30 8.10
CA PRO A 513 -6.79 -18.13 8.33
C PRO A 513 -8.27 -18.52 8.51
N VAL A 514 -8.96 -17.84 9.42
CA VAL A 514 -10.38 -18.06 9.70
C VAL A 514 -11.18 -16.84 9.22
N LEU A 515 -12.13 -17.08 8.34
CA LEU A 515 -13.06 -16.08 7.81
C LEU A 515 -14.44 -16.29 8.44
N ASN A 516 -15.03 -15.24 9.01
CA ASN A 516 -16.45 -15.19 9.37
C ASN A 516 -17.11 -14.08 8.55
N LEU A 517 -18.21 -14.38 7.88
CA LEU A 517 -18.86 -13.43 6.99
C LEU A 517 -20.39 -13.47 7.18
N GLN A 518 -20.96 -12.30 7.40
CA GLN A 518 -22.40 -12.06 7.39
C GLN A 518 -22.74 -11.23 6.16
N THR A 519 -23.68 -11.71 5.35
CA THR A 519 -24.06 -11.02 4.11
C THR A 519 -25.56 -10.86 4.04
N LYS A 520 -26.00 -9.68 3.62
CA LYS A 520 -27.40 -9.38 3.28
C LYS A 520 -27.44 -8.87 1.85
N ILE A 521 -28.27 -9.47 1.03
CA ILE A 521 -28.57 -9.02 -0.32
C ILE A 521 -30.07 -8.73 -0.37
N ASN A 522 -30.45 -7.64 -0.97
CA ASN A 522 -31.84 -7.23 -1.08
C ASN A 522 -32.17 -6.87 -2.54
N ARG A 523 -33.03 -7.71 -3.17
CA ARG A 523 -33.60 -7.50 -4.49
C ARG A 523 -32.56 -7.25 -5.61
N VAL A 524 -31.44 -7.93 -5.58
CA VAL A 524 -30.42 -7.84 -6.65
C VAL A 524 -30.80 -8.84 -7.76
N PRO A 525 -30.83 -8.43 -9.06
CA PRO A 525 -31.13 -9.35 -10.15
C PRO A 525 -30.00 -10.35 -10.37
N ALA A 526 -30.31 -11.65 -10.17
CA ALA A 526 -29.32 -12.75 -10.24
C ALA A 526 -28.62 -12.84 -11.59
N GLU A 527 -29.38 -12.68 -12.66
CA GLU A 527 -28.87 -12.76 -14.04
C GLU A 527 -27.82 -11.72 -14.33
N LYS A 528 -27.96 -10.52 -13.83
CA LYS A 528 -27.01 -9.41 -14.11
C LYS A 528 -25.64 -9.67 -13.50
N ILE A 529 -25.57 -10.32 -12.34
CA ILE A 529 -24.30 -10.70 -11.72
C ILE A 529 -23.58 -11.75 -12.56
N LEU A 530 -24.31 -12.78 -13.04
CA LEU A 530 -23.71 -13.86 -13.83
C LEU A 530 -23.33 -13.40 -15.24
N GLU A 531 -24.17 -12.59 -15.87
CA GLU A 531 -23.92 -12.02 -17.20
C GLU A 531 -22.66 -11.13 -17.19
N SER A 532 -22.44 -10.32 -16.15
CA SER A 532 -21.24 -9.48 -16.02
C SER A 532 -19.95 -10.30 -15.97
N GLN A 533 -20.02 -11.52 -15.43
CA GLN A 533 -18.90 -12.46 -15.37
C GLN A 533 -18.78 -13.32 -16.64
N GLY A 534 -19.60 -13.07 -17.66
CA GLY A 534 -19.61 -13.85 -18.90
C GLY A 534 -20.20 -15.26 -18.77
N LYS A 535 -21.00 -15.50 -17.72
CA LYS A 535 -21.68 -16.78 -17.48
C LYS A 535 -23.14 -16.71 -17.89
N ASN A 536 -23.66 -17.81 -18.46
CA ASN A 536 -25.07 -17.93 -18.75
C ASN A 536 -25.83 -18.17 -17.43
N PRO A 537 -26.80 -17.32 -17.06
CA PRO A 537 -27.57 -17.51 -15.84
C PRO A 537 -28.53 -18.70 -15.97
N PRO A 538 -28.61 -19.62 -14.99
CA PRO A 538 -29.64 -20.67 -14.97
C PRO A 538 -31.00 -20.14 -14.46
N VAL A 539 -31.00 -19.01 -13.77
CA VAL A 539 -32.18 -18.39 -13.19
C VAL A 539 -32.10 -16.86 -13.32
N LYS A 540 -33.22 -16.24 -13.63
CA LYS A 540 -33.45 -14.79 -13.53
C LYS A 540 -34.34 -14.50 -12.34
N GLY A 541 -34.27 -13.28 -11.81
CA GLY A 541 -35.15 -12.79 -10.76
C GLY A 541 -34.44 -12.01 -9.67
N LEU A 542 -35.22 -11.39 -8.81
CA LEU A 542 -34.75 -10.52 -7.73
C LEU A 542 -34.40 -11.33 -6.49
N VAL A 543 -33.10 -11.47 -6.21
CA VAL A 543 -32.57 -12.24 -5.09
C VAL A 543 -32.57 -11.40 -3.82
N THR A 544 -33.14 -11.95 -2.77
CA THR A 544 -32.92 -11.54 -1.37
C THR A 544 -32.23 -12.69 -0.65
N LEU A 545 -31.09 -12.42 -0.01
CA LEU A 545 -30.26 -13.41 0.67
C LEU A 545 -29.83 -12.86 2.02
N ASN A 546 -29.92 -13.69 3.05
CA ASN A 546 -29.25 -13.48 4.33
C ASN A 546 -28.36 -14.68 4.62
N SER A 547 -27.10 -14.47 4.94
CA SER A 547 -26.18 -15.56 5.25
C SER A 547 -25.27 -15.20 6.40
N ASN A 548 -24.89 -16.24 7.16
CA ASN A 548 -23.86 -16.20 8.19
C ASN A 548 -23.02 -17.46 8.06
N VAL A 549 -21.79 -17.27 7.57
CA VAL A 549 -20.91 -18.39 7.20
C VAL A 549 -19.52 -18.20 7.77
N THR A 550 -18.86 -19.33 8.02
CA THR A 550 -17.47 -19.40 8.46
C THR A 550 -16.71 -20.35 7.55
N GLY A 551 -15.44 -20.04 7.30
CA GLY A 551 -14.53 -20.88 6.54
C GLY A 551 -13.11 -20.73 7.03
N SER A 552 -12.25 -21.71 6.78
CA SER A 552 -10.85 -21.69 7.19
C SER A 552 -9.95 -22.14 6.04
N GLY A 553 -8.83 -21.45 5.88
CA GLY A 553 -7.84 -21.77 4.85
C GLY A 553 -7.40 -20.58 4.04
N ASN A 554 -6.42 -20.79 3.16
CA ASN A 554 -5.83 -19.74 2.32
C ASN A 554 -5.90 -20.10 0.82
N SER A 555 -6.98 -20.74 0.40
CA SER A 555 -7.30 -20.97 -1.03
C SER A 555 -8.82 -21.07 -1.20
N GLN A 556 -9.30 -20.93 -2.43
CA GLN A 556 -10.73 -21.13 -2.72
C GLN A 556 -11.17 -22.51 -2.27
N GLN A 557 -10.41 -23.55 -2.63
CA GLN A 557 -10.72 -24.92 -2.25
C GLN A 557 -10.83 -25.07 -0.74
N ALA A 558 -9.84 -24.63 0.04
CA ALA A 558 -9.84 -24.78 1.48
C ALA A 558 -11.00 -24.03 2.16
N LEU A 559 -11.32 -22.83 1.70
CA LEU A 559 -12.46 -22.06 2.24
C LEU A 559 -13.79 -22.74 1.96
N ILE A 560 -13.97 -23.34 0.78
CA ILE A 560 -15.21 -24.06 0.44
C ILE A 560 -15.29 -25.38 1.20
N GLU A 561 -14.21 -26.16 1.28
CA GLU A 561 -14.19 -27.45 2.01
C GLU A 561 -14.47 -27.30 3.50
N THR A 562 -14.13 -26.14 4.07
CA THR A 562 -14.37 -25.82 5.49
C THR A 562 -15.59 -24.92 5.72
N LEU A 563 -16.39 -24.65 4.68
CA LEU A 563 -17.54 -23.76 4.78
C LEU A 563 -18.62 -24.33 5.69
N ASN A 564 -18.97 -23.58 6.73
CA ASN A 564 -20.02 -23.89 7.69
C ASN A 564 -20.92 -22.69 7.90
N GLY A 565 -22.16 -22.90 8.36
CA GLY A 565 -23.10 -21.82 8.68
C GLY A 565 -24.49 -22.03 8.11
N ASN A 566 -25.17 -20.91 7.85
CA ASN A 566 -26.54 -20.94 7.33
C ASN A 566 -26.80 -19.80 6.35
N ALA A 567 -27.77 -19.97 5.46
CA ALA A 567 -28.33 -18.94 4.63
C ALA A 567 -29.81 -19.14 4.41
N SER A 568 -30.54 -18.05 4.19
CA SER A 568 -31.89 -18.03 3.69
C SER A 568 -31.99 -17.21 2.43
N PHE A 569 -32.73 -17.69 1.44
CA PHE A 569 -32.86 -16.97 0.19
C PHE A 569 -34.30 -16.95 -0.31
N VAL A 570 -34.64 -15.86 -1.00
CA VAL A 570 -35.91 -15.70 -1.73
C VAL A 570 -35.59 -15.08 -3.08
N ILE A 571 -36.08 -15.66 -4.15
CA ILE A 571 -36.05 -15.11 -5.50
C ILE A 571 -37.48 -14.85 -5.94
N ASN A 572 -37.78 -13.58 -6.22
CA ASN A 572 -39.12 -13.16 -6.63
C ASN A 572 -39.16 -12.83 -8.13
N ASN A 573 -40.32 -13.11 -8.74
CA ASN A 573 -40.64 -12.77 -10.13
C ASN A 573 -39.53 -13.29 -11.08
N GLY A 574 -39.23 -14.58 -10.95
CA GLY A 574 -38.10 -15.15 -11.65
C GLY A 574 -38.50 -16.06 -12.80
N VAL A 575 -37.46 -16.53 -13.51
CA VAL A 575 -37.57 -17.49 -14.61
C VAL A 575 -36.46 -18.51 -14.50
N LEU A 576 -36.80 -19.79 -14.44
CA LEU A 576 -35.84 -20.87 -14.61
C LEU A 576 -35.58 -21.03 -16.11
N LEU A 577 -34.34 -20.77 -16.55
CA LEU A 577 -33.96 -20.79 -17.95
C LEU A 577 -33.59 -22.21 -18.39
N ASN A 578 -33.97 -22.55 -19.61
CA ASN A 578 -33.76 -23.87 -20.22
C ASN A 578 -34.30 -25.06 -19.37
N ALA A 579 -35.31 -24.79 -18.56
CA ALA A 579 -35.95 -25.76 -17.69
C ALA A 579 -37.47 -25.64 -17.83
N ASN A 580 -38.08 -26.45 -18.67
CA ASN A 580 -39.54 -26.50 -18.79
C ASN A 580 -40.10 -27.60 -17.87
N LEU A 581 -40.39 -27.23 -16.62
CA LEU A 581 -40.93 -28.14 -15.60
C LEU A 581 -42.33 -28.62 -15.94
N GLU A 582 -43.13 -27.74 -16.56
CA GLU A 582 -44.47 -28.08 -17.00
C GLU A 582 -44.43 -29.21 -18.05
N GLN A 583 -43.59 -29.12 -19.06
CA GLN A 583 -43.44 -30.17 -20.09
C GLN A 583 -42.93 -31.49 -19.49
N GLN A 584 -42.04 -31.44 -18.51
CA GLN A 584 -41.54 -32.65 -17.84
C GLN A 584 -42.66 -33.34 -17.06
N LEU A 585 -43.46 -32.57 -16.32
CA LEU A 585 -44.63 -33.08 -15.64
C LEU A 585 -45.62 -33.67 -16.63
N CYS A 586 -45.93 -32.96 -17.72
CA CYS A 586 -46.86 -33.43 -18.74
C CYS A 586 -46.42 -34.73 -19.40
N LYS A 587 -45.13 -34.89 -19.72
CA LYS A 587 -44.55 -36.15 -20.18
C LYS A 587 -44.74 -37.29 -19.18
N GLY A 588 -44.53 -37.04 -17.87
CA GLY A 588 -44.74 -38.02 -16.82
C GLY A 588 -46.18 -38.46 -16.73
N ILE A 589 -47.15 -37.54 -16.75
CA ILE A 589 -48.57 -37.81 -16.70
C ILE A 589 -49.02 -38.55 -17.97
N ALA A 590 -48.61 -38.13 -19.14
CA ALA A 590 -48.92 -38.78 -20.44
C ALA A 590 -48.42 -40.21 -20.47
N THR A 591 -47.22 -40.47 -19.97
CA THR A 591 -46.62 -41.80 -19.90
C THR A 591 -47.47 -42.71 -19.00
N LEU A 592 -47.89 -42.24 -17.87
CA LEU A 592 -48.80 -43.01 -16.95
C LEU A 592 -50.15 -43.29 -17.59
N ASN A 593 -50.68 -42.36 -18.34
CA ASN A 593 -51.95 -42.53 -19.05
C ASN A 593 -51.80 -43.27 -20.39
N ARG A 594 -50.61 -43.74 -20.80
CA ARG A 594 -50.31 -44.36 -22.06
C ARG A 594 -50.72 -43.48 -23.27
N LYS A 595 -50.57 -42.17 -23.12
CA LYS A 595 -50.83 -41.16 -24.16
C LYS A 595 -49.55 -40.50 -24.56
N THR A 596 -49.49 -39.98 -25.80
CA THR A 596 -48.42 -39.09 -26.27
C THR A 596 -48.89 -37.63 -26.14
N LEU A 597 -47.96 -36.72 -25.89
CA LEU A 597 -48.23 -35.30 -25.89
C LEU A 597 -48.58 -34.85 -27.30
N SER A 598 -49.65 -34.08 -27.49
CA SER A 598 -50.16 -33.65 -28.79
C SER A 598 -49.86 -32.19 -29.14
N GLY A 599 -49.32 -31.40 -28.23
CA GLY A 599 -49.05 -30.00 -28.40
C GLY A 599 -47.57 -29.65 -28.35
N GLU A 600 -47.19 -28.47 -28.92
CA GLU A 600 -45.88 -27.90 -28.77
C GLU A 600 -45.73 -27.21 -27.43
N PRO A 601 -44.57 -27.30 -26.75
CA PRO A 601 -44.37 -26.62 -25.47
C PRO A 601 -44.41 -25.09 -25.64
N ARG A 602 -44.96 -24.36 -24.66
CA ARG A 602 -45.01 -22.87 -24.63
C ARG A 602 -43.65 -22.23 -24.69
N GLY A 603 -42.57 -22.89 -24.42
CA GLY A 603 -41.23 -22.38 -24.40
C GLY A 603 -40.26 -23.34 -23.74
N LYS A 604 -39.02 -22.85 -23.56
CA LYS A 604 -37.95 -23.63 -22.94
C LYS A 604 -37.78 -23.32 -21.45
N ASP A 605 -38.46 -22.34 -20.92
CA ASP A 605 -38.24 -21.72 -19.61
C ASP A 605 -39.47 -21.88 -18.73
N THR A 606 -39.29 -21.83 -17.39
CA THR A 606 -40.38 -21.86 -16.43
C THR A 606 -40.38 -20.54 -15.63
N PRO A 607 -41.38 -19.66 -15.83
CA PRO A 607 -41.58 -18.49 -14.98
C PRO A 607 -42.12 -18.91 -13.62
N PHE A 608 -41.68 -18.27 -12.53
CA PHE A 608 -42.17 -18.50 -11.18
C PHE A 608 -42.38 -17.17 -10.44
N GLN A 609 -43.30 -17.18 -9.46
CA GLN A 609 -43.60 -16.01 -8.62
C GLN A 609 -42.59 -15.89 -7.47
N GLU A 610 -42.29 -16.98 -6.81
CA GLU A 610 -41.41 -17.06 -5.64
C GLU A 610 -40.64 -18.39 -5.66
N LEU A 611 -39.34 -18.32 -5.40
CA LEU A 611 -38.49 -19.47 -5.12
C LEU A 611 -37.76 -19.17 -3.81
N LYS A 612 -37.89 -19.99 -2.79
CA LYS A 612 -37.30 -19.80 -1.47
C LYS A 612 -36.82 -21.08 -0.80
N GLY A 613 -35.88 -20.92 0.12
CA GLY A 613 -35.36 -22.02 0.92
C GLY A 613 -34.34 -21.56 1.94
N ASN A 614 -34.04 -22.48 2.87
CA ASN A 614 -32.98 -22.30 3.84
C ASN A 614 -31.86 -23.31 3.57
N LEU A 615 -30.63 -22.87 3.77
CA LEU A 615 -29.43 -23.68 3.57
C LEU A 615 -28.67 -23.80 4.88
N THR A 616 -28.21 -25.01 5.18
CA THR A 616 -27.25 -25.26 6.26
C THR A 616 -25.98 -25.80 5.63
N PHE A 617 -24.88 -25.09 5.85
CA PHE A 617 -23.55 -25.47 5.35
C PHE A 617 -22.82 -26.30 6.39
N ARG A 618 -22.29 -27.46 5.99
CA ARG A 618 -21.41 -28.30 6.80
C ARG A 618 -20.27 -28.83 5.95
N ASN A 619 -19.05 -28.33 6.20
CA ASN A 619 -17.84 -28.72 5.48
C ASN A 619 -18.04 -28.71 3.96
N GLY A 620 -18.59 -27.61 3.44
CA GLY A 620 -18.79 -27.39 2.01
C GLY A 620 -20.00 -28.08 1.38
N ILE A 621 -20.81 -28.76 2.18
CA ILE A 621 -22.08 -29.30 1.72
C ILE A 621 -23.20 -28.39 2.20
N ALA A 622 -24.02 -27.89 1.28
CA ALA A 622 -25.20 -27.10 1.53
C ALA A 622 -26.45 -28.00 1.53
N SER A 623 -27.01 -28.26 2.68
CA SER A 623 -28.25 -28.99 2.85
C SER A 623 -29.43 -28.03 2.85
N ASN A 624 -30.43 -28.31 1.99
CA ASN A 624 -31.68 -27.56 1.90
C ASN A 624 -32.86 -28.50 2.17
N PRO A 625 -33.56 -28.32 3.28
CA PRO A 625 -34.69 -29.21 3.64
C PRO A 625 -36.05 -28.70 3.12
N ASP A 626 -36.15 -27.48 2.60
CA ASP A 626 -37.42 -26.77 2.50
C ASP A 626 -37.53 -25.87 1.24
N LEU A 627 -36.90 -26.28 0.13
CA LEU A 627 -37.09 -25.56 -1.12
C LEU A 627 -38.58 -25.50 -1.48
N LYS A 628 -39.03 -24.30 -1.80
CA LYS A 628 -40.38 -24.07 -2.31
C LYS A 628 -40.39 -23.15 -3.48
N VAL A 629 -41.00 -23.59 -4.60
CA VAL A 629 -41.16 -22.75 -5.79
C VAL A 629 -42.66 -22.64 -6.09
N ARG A 630 -43.13 -21.40 -6.22
CA ARG A 630 -44.50 -21.12 -6.59
C ARG A 630 -44.57 -20.73 -8.06
N ILE A 631 -45.20 -21.60 -8.85
CA ILE A 631 -45.39 -21.42 -10.28
C ILE A 631 -46.88 -21.29 -10.53
N PRO A 632 -47.36 -20.50 -11.50
CA PRO A 632 -48.81 -20.48 -11.83
C PRO A 632 -49.37 -21.88 -12.09
N GLY A 633 -50.36 -22.30 -11.32
CA GLY A 633 -50.98 -23.62 -11.41
C GLY A 633 -50.20 -24.78 -10.78
N MET A 634 -49.02 -24.54 -10.20
CA MET A 634 -48.17 -25.57 -9.64
C MET A 634 -47.36 -25.05 -8.44
N THR A 635 -47.14 -25.95 -7.48
CA THR A 635 -46.11 -25.76 -6.43
C THR A 635 -45.05 -26.82 -6.56
N VAL A 636 -43.78 -26.41 -6.44
CA VAL A 636 -42.63 -27.34 -6.42
C VAL A 636 -42.03 -27.31 -5.03
N ASN A 637 -41.99 -28.44 -4.37
CA ASN A 637 -41.25 -28.62 -3.12
C ASN A 637 -39.96 -29.37 -3.41
N GLY A 638 -38.92 -29.13 -2.61
CA GLY A 638 -37.65 -29.83 -2.79
C GLY A 638 -36.87 -29.94 -1.50
N ASP A 639 -36.09 -31.00 -1.41
CA ASP A 639 -35.11 -31.21 -0.34
C ASP A 639 -33.87 -31.92 -0.93
N GLY A 640 -32.71 -31.61 -0.37
CA GLY A 640 -31.48 -32.28 -0.84
C GLY A 640 -30.21 -31.53 -0.50
N ASP A 641 -29.11 -32.02 -1.05
CA ASP A 641 -27.77 -31.53 -0.79
C ASP A 641 -27.13 -31.02 -2.07
N ILE A 642 -26.41 -29.89 -1.93
CA ILE A 642 -25.50 -29.34 -2.93
C ILE A 642 -24.10 -29.44 -2.36
N ASP A 643 -23.26 -30.28 -2.96
CA ASP A 643 -21.86 -30.40 -2.61
C ASP A 643 -21.07 -29.31 -3.34
N LEU A 644 -20.79 -28.21 -2.65
CA LEU A 644 -20.08 -27.06 -3.21
C LEU A 644 -18.61 -27.36 -3.54
N ARG A 645 -18.01 -28.37 -2.90
CA ARG A 645 -16.59 -28.75 -3.14
C ARG A 645 -16.36 -29.20 -4.58
N VAL A 646 -17.33 -29.89 -5.14
CA VAL A 646 -17.30 -30.47 -6.50
C VAL A 646 -18.40 -29.90 -7.39
N LEU A 647 -19.19 -28.94 -6.93
CA LEU A 647 -20.40 -28.41 -7.60
C LEU A 647 -21.33 -29.55 -8.06
N GLY A 648 -21.63 -30.48 -7.16
CA GLY A 648 -22.53 -31.59 -7.37
C GLY A 648 -23.84 -31.42 -6.64
N MET A 649 -24.93 -32.02 -7.14
CA MET A 649 -26.23 -32.02 -6.46
C MET A 649 -26.81 -33.42 -6.29
N ASP A 650 -27.62 -33.60 -5.26
CA ASP A 650 -28.50 -34.73 -5.07
C ASP A 650 -29.79 -34.20 -4.41
N TYR A 651 -30.79 -34.00 -5.22
CA TYR A 651 -31.99 -33.26 -4.86
C TYR A 651 -33.24 -34.10 -5.17
N ARG A 652 -34.18 -34.12 -4.25
CA ARG A 652 -35.55 -34.65 -4.46
C ARG A 652 -36.46 -33.46 -4.72
N VAL A 653 -37.31 -33.60 -5.72
CA VAL A 653 -38.23 -32.56 -6.13
C VAL A 653 -39.60 -33.15 -6.26
N GLY A 654 -40.59 -32.54 -5.66
CA GLY A 654 -42.01 -32.91 -5.77
C GLY A 654 -42.81 -31.82 -6.47
N ILE A 655 -43.45 -32.12 -7.59
CA ILE A 655 -44.31 -31.18 -8.30
C ILE A 655 -45.75 -31.45 -7.95
N ILE A 656 -46.46 -30.45 -7.46
CA ILE A 656 -47.88 -30.52 -7.08
C ILE A 656 -48.67 -29.62 -8.00
N VAL A 657 -49.67 -30.18 -8.70
CA VAL A 657 -50.62 -29.41 -9.51
C VAL A 657 -51.69 -28.82 -8.58
N GLU A 658 -51.88 -27.52 -8.63
CA GLU A 658 -52.87 -26.79 -7.84
C GLU A 658 -54.03 -26.39 -8.75
N GLY A 659 -55.23 -26.86 -8.48
CA GLY A 659 -56.60 -26.55 -8.90
C GLY A 659 -56.93 -25.94 -10.26
N ASP A 660 -56.09 -25.06 -10.82
CA ASP A 660 -56.37 -24.42 -12.12
C ASP A 660 -55.56 -25.07 -13.24
N THR A 661 -56.10 -26.13 -13.80
CA THR A 661 -55.49 -26.84 -14.93
C THR A 661 -55.68 -26.11 -16.27
N SER A 662 -56.50 -25.03 -16.31
CA SER A 662 -56.70 -24.20 -17.51
C SER A 662 -55.44 -23.38 -17.86
N ALA A 663 -54.59 -23.16 -16.90
CA ALA A 663 -53.28 -22.47 -17.11
C ALA A 663 -52.25 -23.41 -17.78
N MET A 664 -52.47 -24.74 -17.85
CA MET A 664 -51.55 -25.68 -18.51
C MET A 664 -51.77 -25.65 -20.02
N PRO A 665 -50.68 -25.42 -20.81
CA PRO A 665 -50.85 -25.11 -22.24
C PRO A 665 -51.12 -26.28 -23.13
N ASP A 666 -50.76 -27.54 -22.72
CA ASP A 666 -50.95 -28.72 -23.54
C ASP A 666 -52.24 -29.42 -23.21
N PRO A 667 -53.22 -29.56 -24.15
CA PRO A 667 -54.44 -30.30 -23.96
C PRO A 667 -54.20 -31.76 -23.54
N ALA A 668 -53.09 -32.39 -23.91
CA ALA A 668 -52.73 -33.72 -23.43
C ALA A 668 -52.28 -33.70 -21.97
N CYS A 669 -51.96 -32.53 -21.43
CA CYS A 669 -51.57 -32.30 -20.04
C CYS A 669 -52.74 -31.86 -19.14
N GLN A 670 -54.00 -31.88 -19.64
CA GLN A 670 -55.16 -31.67 -18.81
C GLN A 670 -55.19 -32.74 -17.71
N VAL A 671 -54.77 -32.28 -16.53
CA VAL A 671 -54.71 -33.10 -15.35
C VAL A 671 -56.18 -33.26 -14.87
N GLY A 672 -56.78 -34.43 -15.01
CA GLY A 672 -58.09 -34.67 -14.44
C GLY A 672 -58.06 -34.40 -12.94
N GLU A 673 -59.17 -33.98 -12.36
CA GLU A 673 -59.32 -33.61 -10.93
C GLU A 673 -58.67 -34.60 -9.94
N LYS A 674 -58.57 -35.87 -10.31
CA LYS A 674 -57.94 -36.92 -9.53
C LYS A 674 -56.40 -36.84 -9.38
N PHE A 675 -55.75 -36.00 -10.16
CA PHE A 675 -54.32 -35.79 -10.11
C PHE A 675 -53.93 -34.46 -9.43
N VAL A 676 -54.91 -33.60 -9.13
CA VAL A 676 -54.73 -32.36 -8.39
C VAL A 676 -54.35 -32.67 -6.95
N GLY A 677 -53.34 -31.94 -6.40
CA GLY A 677 -52.83 -32.15 -5.05
C GLY A 677 -51.89 -33.36 -4.86
N ILE A 678 -51.64 -34.11 -5.93
CA ILE A 678 -50.70 -35.24 -5.88
C ILE A 678 -49.28 -34.74 -6.17
N GLU A 679 -48.32 -35.12 -5.33
CA GLU A 679 -46.91 -34.81 -5.49
C GLU A 679 -46.25 -35.78 -6.48
N TRP A 680 -45.77 -35.24 -7.60
CA TRP A 680 -45.06 -35.98 -8.64
C TRP A 680 -43.56 -35.97 -8.32
N PRO A 681 -42.96 -37.12 -7.97
CA PRO A 681 -41.59 -37.18 -7.49
C PRO A 681 -40.57 -37.18 -8.64
N LEU A 682 -39.60 -36.26 -8.56
CA LEU A 682 -38.40 -36.24 -9.38
C LEU A 682 -37.17 -36.34 -8.47
N ARG A 683 -36.08 -36.87 -9.02
CA ARG A 683 -34.76 -36.84 -8.41
C ARG A 683 -33.77 -36.22 -9.40
N CYS A 684 -33.02 -35.24 -8.90
CA CYS A 684 -31.99 -34.54 -9.66
C CYS A 684 -30.63 -34.87 -9.05
N ARG A 685 -29.72 -35.44 -9.83
CA ARG A 685 -28.38 -35.84 -9.37
C ARG A 685 -27.36 -35.59 -10.46
N GLY A 686 -26.16 -35.13 -10.11
CA GLY A 686 -25.05 -34.88 -11.02
C GLY A 686 -24.41 -33.49 -10.87
N PRO A 687 -23.70 -33.01 -11.87
CA PRO A 687 -23.16 -31.64 -11.88
C PRO A 687 -24.26 -30.60 -11.76
N LEU A 688 -24.02 -29.58 -10.93
CA LEU A 688 -24.97 -28.47 -10.70
C LEU A 688 -25.28 -27.70 -12.00
N GLU A 689 -24.32 -27.62 -12.90
CA GLU A 689 -24.41 -26.93 -14.20
C GLU A 689 -25.44 -27.57 -15.15
N LEU A 690 -25.76 -28.85 -14.97
CA LEU A 690 -26.79 -29.51 -15.76
C LEU A 690 -28.21 -29.05 -15.42
N GLY A 691 -28.42 -28.53 -14.19
CA GLY A 691 -29.72 -28.05 -13.75
C GLY A 691 -30.83 -29.11 -13.91
N ALA A 692 -31.94 -28.73 -14.57
CA ALA A 692 -33.06 -29.61 -14.80
C ALA A 692 -32.76 -30.83 -15.70
N LYS A 693 -31.71 -30.79 -16.53
CA LYS A 693 -31.26 -31.92 -17.35
C LYS A 693 -30.78 -33.11 -16.51
N ALA A 694 -30.36 -32.84 -15.27
CA ALA A 694 -29.95 -33.87 -14.33
C ALA A 694 -31.11 -34.53 -13.59
N CYS A 695 -32.35 -34.15 -13.88
CA CYS A 695 -33.53 -34.65 -13.18
C CYS A 695 -34.20 -35.83 -13.92
N ARG A 696 -34.67 -36.83 -13.17
CA ARG A 696 -35.39 -37.99 -13.66
C ARG A 696 -36.58 -38.25 -12.76
N VAL A 697 -37.59 -38.94 -13.26
CA VAL A 697 -38.71 -39.43 -12.40
C VAL A 697 -38.13 -40.36 -11.36
N ASP A 698 -38.50 -40.14 -10.10
CA ASP A 698 -38.14 -41.01 -8.97
C ASP A 698 -39.06 -42.21 -8.96
N ASN A 699 -38.62 -43.31 -9.59
CA ASN A 699 -39.42 -44.50 -9.74
C ASN A 699 -39.78 -45.17 -8.39
N ASP A 700 -38.93 -45.03 -7.37
CA ASP A 700 -39.16 -45.61 -6.04
C ASP A 700 -40.33 -44.88 -5.35
N ARG A 701 -40.40 -43.56 -5.46
CA ARG A 701 -41.49 -42.74 -4.92
C ARG A 701 -42.76 -42.76 -5.81
N LEU A 702 -42.56 -42.94 -7.13
CA LEU A 702 -43.69 -43.04 -8.06
C LEU A 702 -44.59 -44.25 -7.75
N GLY A 703 -44.03 -45.39 -7.31
CA GLY A 703 -44.77 -46.55 -6.82
C GLY A 703 -45.74 -46.24 -5.67
N GLN A 704 -45.31 -45.36 -4.77
CA GLN A 704 -46.16 -44.88 -3.65
C GLN A 704 -47.35 -44.03 -4.13
N VAL A 705 -47.10 -43.17 -5.13
CA VAL A 705 -48.13 -42.35 -5.79
C VAL A 705 -49.16 -43.25 -6.48
N ALA A 706 -48.71 -44.28 -7.22
CA ALA A 706 -49.58 -45.22 -7.89
C ALA A 706 -50.42 -46.02 -6.90
N THR A 707 -49.87 -46.41 -5.77
CA THR A 707 -50.60 -47.10 -4.67
C THR A 707 -51.70 -46.22 -4.04
N LYS A 708 -51.38 -44.91 -3.84
CA LYS A 708 -52.32 -43.94 -3.33
C LYS A 708 -53.50 -43.72 -4.30
N LEU A 709 -53.20 -43.55 -5.59
CA LEU A 709 -54.21 -43.44 -6.64
C LEU A 709 -55.08 -44.68 -6.79
N ALA A 710 -54.50 -45.89 -6.63
CA ALA A 710 -55.22 -47.14 -6.67
C ALA A 710 -56.13 -47.30 -5.44
N GLY A 711 -55.64 -46.86 -4.25
CA GLY A 711 -56.42 -46.84 -3.01
C GLY A 711 -57.62 -45.91 -3.10
N ASP A 712 -57.51 -44.75 -3.65
CA ASP A 712 -58.60 -43.80 -3.85
C ASP A 712 -59.67 -44.34 -4.83
N LYS A 713 -59.22 -44.94 -5.96
CA LYS A 713 -60.14 -45.63 -6.88
C LYS A 713 -60.87 -46.80 -6.23
N LEU A 714 -60.21 -47.55 -5.36
CA LEU A 714 -60.80 -48.63 -4.64
C LEU A 714 -61.80 -48.11 -3.59
N SER A 715 -61.47 -47.04 -2.91
CA SER A 715 -62.33 -46.32 -1.96
C SER A 715 -63.60 -45.77 -2.64
N GLU A 716 -63.40 -45.15 -3.88
CA GLU A 716 -64.50 -44.65 -4.67
C GLU A 716 -65.43 -45.74 -5.18
N LYS A 717 -64.89 -46.86 -5.70
CA LYS A 717 -65.67 -48.03 -6.07
C LYS A 717 -66.36 -48.70 -4.87
N ILE A 718 -65.79 -48.71 -3.69
CA ILE A 718 -66.36 -49.18 -2.47
C ILE A 718 -67.54 -48.27 -2.04
N ASN A 719 -67.37 -46.93 -2.17
CA ASN A 719 -68.46 -46.01 -1.87
C ASN A 719 -69.59 -46.06 -2.91
N GLU A 720 -69.27 -46.28 -4.19
CA GLU A 720 -70.26 -46.41 -5.25
C GLU A 720 -71.07 -47.72 -5.18
N LYS A 721 -70.37 -48.85 -4.85
CA LYS A 721 -71.01 -50.14 -4.74
C LYS A 721 -71.72 -50.47 -3.39
N LEU A 722 -71.28 -49.83 -2.32
CA LEU A 722 -71.80 -50.08 -0.99
C LEU A 722 -72.87 -49.09 -0.54
N GLY A 723 -73.21 -48.04 -1.32
CA GLY A 723 -74.34 -47.13 -1.13
C GLY A 723 -74.80 -46.95 0.32
N ASP A 724 -76.04 -46.64 0.53
CA ASP A 724 -76.64 -46.44 1.88
C ASP A 724 -76.88 -47.71 2.69
N LYS A 725 -76.34 -48.87 2.31
CA LYS A 725 -76.54 -50.16 2.96
C LYS A 725 -75.54 -50.56 4.06
N VAL A 726 -74.56 -49.68 4.36
CA VAL A 726 -73.51 -49.98 5.35
C VAL A 726 -73.49 -48.91 6.44
N SER A 727 -73.39 -49.35 7.72
CA SER A 727 -73.39 -48.42 8.85
C SER A 727 -72.19 -47.47 8.84
N PRO A 728 -72.35 -46.27 9.41
CA PRO A 728 -71.25 -45.26 9.45
C PRO A 728 -70.00 -45.79 10.15
N GLU A 729 -70.11 -46.69 11.10
CA GLU A 729 -68.98 -47.27 11.84
C GLU A 729 -68.16 -48.20 10.97
N LEU A 730 -68.74 -48.97 10.09
CA LEU A 730 -68.06 -49.86 9.17
C LEU A 730 -67.37 -49.07 8.02
N LYS A 731 -68.00 -47.95 7.60
CA LYS A 731 -67.35 -46.98 6.67
C LYS A 731 -66.10 -46.36 7.27
N ASN A 732 -66.13 -45.99 8.55
CA ASN A 732 -64.98 -45.41 9.24
C ASN A 732 -63.92 -46.47 9.56
N ALA A 733 -64.25 -47.71 9.86
CA ALA A 733 -63.31 -48.81 10.04
C ALA A 733 -62.56 -49.16 8.72
N LEU A 734 -63.26 -49.17 7.60
CA LEU A 734 -62.69 -49.40 6.28
C LEU A 734 -61.78 -48.23 5.85
N LYS A 735 -62.14 -46.94 6.10
CA LYS A 735 -61.29 -45.79 5.90
C LYS A 735 -60.00 -45.81 6.76
N GLY A 736 -60.10 -46.37 7.97
CA GLY A 736 -59.00 -46.56 8.89
C GLY A 736 -57.98 -47.61 8.43
N LEU A 737 -58.42 -48.67 7.77
CA LEU A 737 -57.57 -49.75 7.24
C LEU A 737 -56.75 -49.36 6.03
N PHE A 738 -57.17 -48.32 5.27
CA PHE A 738 -56.45 -47.81 4.05
C PHE A 738 -55.68 -46.49 4.28
N LYS A 739 -55.60 -46.03 5.53
CA LYS A 739 -54.90 -44.82 5.96
C LYS A 739 -53.53 -45.11 6.60
N ARG A 740 -53.00 -46.33 6.41
CA ARG A 740 -51.63 -46.67 6.81
C ARG A 740 -50.66 -46.65 5.66
#